data_3ea6ec12477078e4a24616418342b7ad
#
_entry.id   3ea6ec12477078e4a24616418342b7ad
#
_cell.length_a   1.000
_cell.length_b   1.000
_cell.length_c   1.000
_cell.angle_alpha   90.00
_cell.angle_beta   90.00
_cell.angle_gamma   90.00
#
_symmetry.space_group_name_H-M   'P 1'
#
loop_
_entity.id
_entity.type
_entity.pdbx_description
1 polymer ?
#
loop_
_entity_poly.entity_id
_entity_poly.type
_entity_poly.pdbx_seq_one_letter_code
_entity_poly.pdbx_strand_id
1 'polypeptide(L)'
;MTLPGATLLAQPLADLLPLCDAREPLRVLLASLAPGGAERIVLEWLGAEAARRRAIELAVLHPRRIALAPPDGVGLQARGRETPAAFMAALAGRWRSARAPVSVHLVGDELMRPLWDAGIQTVPVVHNTRAGWRNDPSCWRAPQVPRAVACADAVRDDMLAHGCGVPVMTLRHRPGLGTAALDPAARARLRAELRIGADTLLVAAVGAVKAQKDYCRAIEVMRELRRHRDAVLLILGGVLDRDGLAELDRMMTRACAAGLADHLRLPGFVQPIEPYYAAADALLNVSRHEGLSMAVREALAGGLPVVATAVGGQRELPHARLQLVAPDAADKLIAQHLAALPVRNCLAGEAAPRAPRLWSLSSAWQRAGTRRTDTLFVTANLNAGGAQRSLVNLLTRLAPRHALALAVCGETTQRAFADALAARGVEAFRPAPTAEPFAVAESLLAWAGSHGIATLCCWNVDPKVKLLLARTAPAELRLIDVSPGHYAFEELAGAGDFGAAIDLDAAGYYARLDLLVLKYRAAGTPAARRTVVIANGVAQRPGPAAPPSTPRFLVSGRIAPSKRLELVLAAFAQIQRRQPAAELHLVGQAEARHADYLARLHARGAGSGVRFRGAQADLGYLTEPFTAAVVLGTHQGSPNAVLEAMAAGLPVIANASGGTGEMLRNHDTGWLLPEDCTADELAHAMQEAFAQPTLAARLGAAARAYVRRHHDLDTMAARYLELFAPASQAQWADC
;
A
#
# COMPACT_ATOMS: atom_id res chain seq x y z
N MET A 1 7.08 13.61 -19.31
CA MET A 1 6.43 12.47 -18.58
C MET A 1 7.28 12.16 -17.38
N THR A 2 6.86 12.60 -16.21
CA THR A 2 7.53 12.31 -14.92
C THR A 2 7.39 10.81 -14.62
N LEU A 3 8.51 10.13 -14.45
CA LEU A 3 8.56 8.71 -14.12
C LEU A 3 7.81 8.44 -12.79
N PRO A 4 6.87 7.50 -12.72
CA PRO A 4 6.09 7.20 -11.51
C PRO A 4 6.93 6.77 -10.30
N GLY A 5 8.21 6.45 -10.50
CA GLY A 5 9.15 6.06 -9.45
C GLY A 5 9.81 7.20 -8.69
N ALA A 6 9.91 8.38 -9.28
CA ALA A 6 10.60 9.53 -8.67
C ALA A 6 9.85 10.10 -7.45
N THR A 7 8.53 9.99 -7.43
CA THR A 7 7.68 10.56 -6.37
C THR A 7 7.86 9.87 -5.01
N LEU A 8 8.30 8.61 -4.98
CA LEU A 8 8.40 7.80 -3.76
C LEU A 8 9.76 7.86 -3.07
N LEU A 9 10.81 8.17 -3.81
CA LEU A 9 12.15 8.40 -3.22
C LEU A 9 12.22 9.74 -2.50
N ALA A 10 11.46 10.71 -2.96
CA ALA A 10 11.46 12.05 -2.42
C ALA A 10 10.73 12.14 -1.06
N GLN A 11 9.59 11.48 -0.91
CA GLN A 11 8.79 11.57 0.32
C GLN A 11 9.52 11.07 1.57
N PRO A 12 10.13 9.87 1.60
CA PRO A 12 10.81 9.39 2.79
C PRO A 12 12.01 10.21 3.19
N LEU A 13 12.81 10.73 2.24
CA LEU A 13 13.97 11.57 2.58
C LEU A 13 13.57 13.00 2.98
N ALA A 14 12.48 13.53 2.43
CA ALA A 14 11.91 14.79 2.89
C ALA A 14 11.38 14.67 4.32
N ASP A 15 10.77 13.54 4.67
CA ASP A 15 10.29 13.25 6.03
C ASP A 15 11.42 12.95 7.02
N LEU A 16 12.61 12.52 6.52
CA LEU A 16 13.84 12.41 7.33
C LEU A 16 14.40 13.76 7.76
N LEU A 17 14.02 14.82 7.09
CA LEU A 17 14.42 16.18 7.36
C LEU A 17 13.23 16.98 7.94
N PRO A 18 12.57 16.53 9.04
CA PRO A 18 11.29 17.08 9.52
C PRO A 18 11.36 18.52 10.02
N LEU A 19 12.55 19.09 10.03
CA LEU A 19 12.78 20.48 10.45
C LEU A 19 12.90 21.42 9.26
N CYS A 20 12.78 20.92 8.02
CA CYS A 20 12.74 21.80 6.87
C CYS A 20 11.36 22.45 6.76
N ASP A 21 11.25 23.69 7.18
CA ASP A 21 10.27 24.62 6.59
C ASP A 21 10.37 24.43 5.05
N ALA A 22 9.26 24.26 4.36
CA ALA A 22 9.23 24.15 2.90
C ALA A 22 9.88 25.36 2.18
N ARG A 23 10.18 26.42 2.93
CA ARG A 23 10.88 27.62 2.49
C ARG A 23 12.40 27.52 2.57
N GLU A 24 12.97 26.53 3.30
CA GLU A 24 14.42 26.34 3.34
C GLU A 24 14.92 25.43 2.21
N PRO A 25 16.09 25.73 1.61
CA PRO A 25 16.72 24.87 0.63
C PRO A 25 17.04 23.48 1.20
N LEU A 26 16.77 22.45 0.41
CA LEU A 26 17.28 21.11 0.69
C LEU A 26 18.78 21.06 0.45
N ARG A 27 19.58 20.80 1.46
CA ARG A 27 21.03 20.73 1.37
C ARG A 27 21.52 19.30 1.38
N VAL A 28 22.28 18.94 0.35
CA VAL A 28 22.81 17.58 0.18
C VAL A 28 24.33 17.65 -0.06
N LEU A 29 25.08 16.88 0.71
CA LEU A 29 26.51 16.70 0.54
C LEU A 29 26.78 15.29 -0.01
N LEU A 30 27.37 15.21 -1.18
CA LEU A 30 27.70 13.96 -1.86
C LEU A 30 29.19 13.87 -2.12
N ALA A 31 29.78 12.69 -1.92
CA ALA A 31 31.22 12.49 -2.14
C ALA A 31 31.60 12.75 -3.58
N SER A 32 30.86 12.24 -4.54
CA SER A 32 31.13 12.42 -5.98
C SER A 32 29.87 12.24 -6.81
N LEU A 33 29.91 12.63 -8.08
CA LEU A 33 28.91 12.30 -9.09
C LEU A 33 29.37 11.14 -9.98
N ALA A 34 30.21 10.24 -9.47
CA ALA A 34 30.61 9.05 -10.21
C ALA A 34 29.38 8.20 -10.60
N PRO A 35 29.42 7.43 -11.69
CA PRO A 35 28.32 6.60 -12.13
C PRO A 35 28.13 5.36 -11.23
N GLY A 36 27.78 5.58 -9.97
CA GLY A 36 27.50 4.58 -8.95
C GLY A 36 26.01 4.47 -8.61
N GLY A 37 25.61 3.37 -7.95
CA GLY A 37 24.22 3.15 -7.57
C GLY A 37 23.71 4.16 -6.54
N ALA A 38 24.55 4.52 -5.55
CA ALA A 38 24.18 5.49 -4.53
C ALA A 38 24.03 6.91 -5.11
N GLU A 39 24.94 7.31 -5.99
CA GLU A 39 24.90 8.60 -6.67
C GLU A 39 23.64 8.73 -7.56
N ARG A 40 23.30 7.70 -8.31
CA ARG A 40 22.06 7.66 -9.12
C ARG A 40 20.82 7.84 -8.26
N ILE A 41 20.72 7.13 -7.14
CA ILE A 41 19.60 7.25 -6.20
C ILE A 41 19.46 8.68 -5.70
N VAL A 42 20.57 9.32 -5.31
CA VAL A 42 20.55 10.70 -4.82
C VAL A 42 20.08 11.64 -5.94
N LEU A 43 20.57 11.50 -7.16
CA LEU A 43 20.16 12.38 -8.26
C LEU A 43 18.70 12.17 -8.67
N GLU A 44 18.19 10.93 -8.69
CA GLU A 44 16.78 10.64 -8.91
C GLU A 44 15.89 11.30 -7.85
N TRP A 45 16.28 11.23 -6.58
CA TRP A 45 15.60 11.93 -5.50
C TRP A 45 15.62 13.45 -5.69
N LEU A 46 16.79 14.04 -5.98
CA LEU A 46 16.89 15.48 -6.20
C LEU A 46 16.06 15.94 -7.39
N GLY A 47 15.96 15.14 -8.45
CA GLY A 47 15.08 15.41 -9.58
C GLY A 47 13.59 15.46 -9.20
N ALA A 48 13.17 14.56 -8.33
CA ALA A 48 11.81 14.57 -7.82
C ALA A 48 11.51 15.77 -6.93
N GLU A 49 12.47 16.20 -6.10
CA GLU A 49 12.34 17.40 -5.25
C GLU A 49 12.35 18.70 -6.09
N ALA A 50 13.21 18.77 -7.11
CA ALA A 50 13.24 19.91 -8.04
C ALA A 50 11.92 20.05 -8.81
N ALA A 51 11.29 18.94 -9.22
CA ALA A 51 9.98 18.93 -9.86
C ALA A 51 8.87 19.49 -8.94
N ARG A 52 9.07 19.45 -7.61
CA ARG A 52 8.20 20.08 -6.59
C ARG A 52 8.51 21.56 -6.35
N ARG A 53 9.40 22.15 -7.15
CA ARG A 53 9.86 23.54 -7.03
C ARG A 53 10.56 23.85 -5.69
N ARG A 54 11.15 22.84 -5.06
CA ARG A 54 11.97 23.06 -3.87
C ARG A 54 13.34 23.59 -4.26
N ALA A 55 13.85 24.58 -3.56
CA ALA A 55 15.24 25.03 -3.71
C ALA A 55 16.18 23.91 -3.20
N ILE A 56 17.19 23.55 -4.02
CA ILE A 56 18.14 22.46 -3.71
C ILE A 56 19.56 22.95 -3.88
N GLU A 57 20.38 22.72 -2.85
CA GLU A 57 21.81 22.96 -2.85
C GLU A 57 22.55 21.61 -2.77
N LEU A 58 23.17 21.19 -3.86
CA LEU A 58 24.00 19.99 -3.92
C LEU A 58 25.47 20.37 -3.88
N ALA A 59 26.18 19.95 -2.83
CA ALA A 59 27.62 20.08 -2.70
C ALA A 59 28.33 18.76 -3.05
N VAL A 60 29.40 18.81 -3.84
CA VAL A 60 30.15 17.64 -4.33
C VAL A 60 31.64 17.80 -4.01
N LEU A 61 32.19 16.85 -3.24
CA LEU A 61 33.57 16.88 -2.74
C LEU A 61 34.62 16.51 -3.76
N HIS A 62 34.35 15.47 -4.57
CA HIS A 62 35.34 14.91 -5.48
C HIS A 62 34.83 14.99 -6.92
N PRO A 63 35.21 16.03 -7.69
CA PRO A 63 34.92 16.07 -9.10
C PRO A 63 35.56 14.89 -9.82
N ARG A 64 34.80 14.20 -10.67
CA ARG A 64 35.26 13.04 -11.44
C ARG A 64 35.29 13.37 -12.93
N ARG A 65 36.14 12.66 -13.67
CA ARG A 65 36.28 12.81 -15.12
C ARG A 65 35.00 12.34 -15.85
N ILE A 66 34.41 11.25 -15.34
CA ILE A 66 33.10 10.75 -15.77
C ILE A 66 32.15 11.04 -14.61
N ALA A 67 31.18 11.88 -14.83
CA ALA A 67 30.21 12.30 -13.83
C ALA A 67 28.78 12.24 -14.39
N LEU A 68 27.86 11.86 -13.51
CA LEU A 68 26.43 11.99 -13.77
C LEU A 68 26.04 13.47 -13.73
N ALA A 69 25.15 13.89 -14.60
CA ALA A 69 24.62 15.25 -14.58
C ALA A 69 23.58 15.40 -13.45
N PRO A 70 23.62 16.47 -12.64
CA PRO A 70 22.55 16.78 -11.72
C PRO A 70 21.27 17.14 -12.50
N PRO A 71 20.07 16.89 -11.92
CA PRO A 71 18.82 17.28 -12.53
C PRO A 71 18.69 18.81 -12.69
N ASP A 72 17.87 19.25 -13.63
CA ASP A 72 17.52 20.66 -13.81
C ASP A 72 16.91 21.24 -12.53
N GLY A 73 17.26 22.48 -12.21
CA GLY A 73 16.78 23.15 -11.01
C GLY A 73 17.55 22.85 -9.71
N VAL A 74 18.61 22.01 -9.78
CA VAL A 74 19.49 21.75 -8.65
C VAL A 74 20.71 22.70 -8.71
N GLY A 75 20.89 23.50 -7.66
CA GLY A 75 22.06 24.33 -7.47
C GLY A 75 23.29 23.50 -7.14
N LEU A 76 24.21 23.29 -8.10
CA LEU A 76 25.42 22.52 -7.92
C LEU A 76 26.59 23.39 -7.44
N GLN A 77 27.24 22.95 -6.36
CA GLN A 77 28.53 23.44 -5.91
C GLN A 77 29.55 22.31 -5.88
N ALA A 78 30.36 22.19 -6.88
CA ALA A 78 31.45 21.22 -6.91
C ALA A 78 32.74 21.85 -6.38
N ARG A 79 33.54 21.07 -5.64
CA ARG A 79 34.87 21.47 -5.21
C ARG A 79 35.78 21.72 -6.42
N GLY A 80 36.47 22.85 -6.39
CA GLY A 80 37.44 23.23 -7.40
C GLY A 80 38.85 22.68 -7.12
N ARG A 81 39.83 23.58 -7.04
CA ARG A 81 41.24 23.21 -6.79
C ARG A 81 41.62 23.20 -5.31
N GLU A 82 40.78 23.73 -4.44
CA GLU A 82 40.94 23.74 -2.99
C GLU A 82 40.96 22.33 -2.40
N THR A 83 41.57 22.19 -1.22
CA THR A 83 41.57 20.90 -0.49
C THR A 83 40.14 20.55 -0.04
N PRO A 84 39.81 19.26 0.16
CA PRO A 84 38.51 18.86 0.71
C PRO A 84 38.19 19.56 2.03
N ALA A 85 39.18 19.73 2.91
CA ALA A 85 38.98 20.42 4.20
C ALA A 85 38.67 21.91 4.02
N ALA A 86 39.32 22.62 3.12
CA ALA A 86 39.05 24.02 2.81
C ALA A 86 37.66 24.20 2.19
N PHE A 87 37.26 23.30 1.30
CA PHE A 87 35.91 23.29 0.72
C PHE A 87 34.84 23.09 1.80
N MET A 88 35.05 22.14 2.72
CA MET A 88 34.13 21.89 3.82
C MET A 88 34.01 23.06 4.79
N ALA A 89 35.12 23.73 5.09
CA ALA A 89 35.11 24.95 5.89
C ALA A 89 34.33 26.09 5.21
N ALA A 90 34.47 26.26 3.90
CA ALA A 90 33.69 27.23 3.13
C ALA A 90 32.19 26.89 3.12
N LEU A 91 31.82 25.62 3.00
CA LEU A 91 30.44 25.15 3.10
C LEU A 91 29.86 25.42 4.50
N ALA A 92 30.63 25.15 5.57
CA ALA A 92 30.22 25.42 6.94
C ALA A 92 29.92 26.92 7.17
N GLY A 93 30.75 27.83 6.60
CA GLY A 93 30.49 29.25 6.61
C GLY A 93 29.20 29.64 5.89
N ARG A 94 28.97 29.07 4.70
CA ARG A 94 27.78 29.32 3.86
C ARG A 94 26.49 28.80 4.50
N TRP A 95 26.54 27.63 5.08
CA TRP A 95 25.37 26.93 5.65
C TRP A 95 25.15 27.21 7.14
N ARG A 96 25.91 28.15 7.75
CA ARG A 96 25.82 28.46 9.18
C ARG A 96 24.41 28.83 9.65
N SER A 97 23.59 29.44 8.78
CA SER A 97 22.21 29.80 9.07
C SER A 97 21.21 28.71 8.79
N ALA A 98 21.66 27.50 8.35
CA ALA A 98 20.79 26.38 8.08
C ALA A 98 20.16 25.87 9.37
N ARG A 99 18.83 25.82 9.40
CA ARG A 99 18.05 25.21 10.51
C ARG A 99 17.78 23.74 10.26
N ALA A 100 17.70 23.35 8.98
CA ALA A 100 17.49 21.98 8.57
C ALA A 100 18.82 21.22 8.51
N PRO A 101 18.84 19.92 8.91
CA PRO A 101 20.03 19.09 8.79
C PRO A 101 20.43 18.88 7.32
N VAL A 102 21.72 18.71 7.09
CA VAL A 102 22.30 18.39 5.77
C VAL A 102 22.26 16.87 5.56
N SER A 103 21.70 16.42 4.45
CA SER A 103 21.78 14.99 4.06
C SER A 103 23.18 14.68 3.51
N VAL A 104 23.85 13.66 4.04
CA VAL A 104 25.24 13.35 3.71
C VAL A 104 25.38 11.94 3.15
N HIS A 105 25.98 11.83 1.96
CA HIS A 105 26.10 10.56 1.24
C HIS A 105 27.57 10.27 0.88
N LEU A 106 28.07 9.12 1.31
CA LEU A 106 29.41 8.60 0.99
C LEU A 106 30.59 9.49 1.44
N VAL A 107 30.39 10.37 2.43
CA VAL A 107 31.42 11.27 2.95
C VAL A 107 31.88 10.79 4.32
N GLY A 108 33.18 10.71 4.55
CA GLY A 108 33.78 10.28 5.80
C GLY A 108 33.64 11.29 6.93
N ASP A 109 33.63 10.82 8.18
CA ASP A 109 33.37 11.62 9.40
C ASP A 109 34.36 12.78 9.57
N GLU A 110 35.63 12.59 9.24
CA GLU A 110 36.64 13.63 9.33
C GLU A 110 36.30 14.86 8.48
N LEU A 111 35.68 14.67 7.34
CA LEU A 111 35.28 15.76 6.45
C LEU A 111 33.99 16.43 6.91
N MET A 112 33.18 15.81 7.76
CA MET A 112 31.96 16.41 8.33
C MET A 112 32.25 17.33 9.53
N ARG A 113 33.40 17.20 10.19
CA ARG A 113 33.75 18.00 11.38
C ARG A 113 33.53 19.50 11.22
N PRO A 114 33.97 20.16 10.12
CA PRO A 114 33.73 21.60 9.95
C PRO A 114 32.25 22.01 9.99
N LEU A 115 31.34 21.14 9.55
CA LEU A 115 29.90 21.38 9.65
C LEU A 115 29.46 21.29 11.11
N TRP A 116 29.90 20.25 11.84
CA TRP A 116 29.56 20.04 13.25
C TRP A 116 30.09 21.16 14.16
N ASP A 117 31.32 21.61 13.90
CA ASP A 117 31.92 22.72 14.64
C ASP A 117 31.20 24.06 14.41
N ALA A 118 30.55 24.20 13.25
CA ALA A 118 29.69 25.33 12.91
C ALA A 118 28.24 25.22 13.46
N GLY A 119 27.94 24.12 14.18
CA GLY A 119 26.60 23.85 14.73
C GLY A 119 25.59 23.30 13.71
N ILE A 120 26.07 22.88 12.54
CA ILE A 120 25.20 22.35 11.47
C ILE A 120 24.98 20.85 11.71
N GLN A 121 23.72 20.47 11.78
CA GLN A 121 23.33 19.08 11.93
C GLN A 121 23.46 18.31 10.59
N THR A 122 23.86 17.05 10.66
CA THR A 122 23.95 16.17 9.50
C THR A 122 23.15 14.90 9.68
N VAL A 123 22.59 14.38 8.60
CA VAL A 123 21.94 13.06 8.53
C VAL A 123 22.72 12.19 7.55
N PRO A 124 23.64 11.34 8.05
CA PRO A 124 24.36 10.41 7.21
C PRO A 124 23.45 9.33 6.63
N VAL A 125 23.58 9.07 5.33
CA VAL A 125 22.90 7.97 4.62
C VAL A 125 23.93 6.91 4.26
N VAL A 126 23.79 5.74 4.88
CA VAL A 126 24.75 4.62 4.74
C VAL A 126 24.24 3.66 3.66
N HIS A 127 25.06 3.52 2.60
CA HIS A 127 24.70 2.78 1.39
C HIS A 127 25.33 1.37 1.31
N ASN A 128 26.01 0.90 2.35
CA ASN A 128 26.70 -0.40 2.34
C ASN A 128 26.72 -1.02 3.75
N THR A 129 26.98 -2.32 3.81
CA THR A 129 27.32 -2.99 5.07
C THR A 129 28.71 -2.58 5.56
N ARG A 130 29.08 -2.96 6.77
CA ARG A 130 30.31 -2.55 7.48
C ARG A 130 31.59 -2.64 6.62
N ALA A 131 31.71 -3.68 5.80
CA ALA A 131 32.89 -3.85 4.90
C ALA A 131 33.05 -2.72 3.87
N GLY A 132 32.03 -1.93 3.61
CA GLY A 132 32.06 -0.81 2.66
C GLY A 132 31.88 0.57 3.30
N TRP A 133 31.93 0.69 4.63
CA TRP A 133 31.78 2.00 5.30
C TRP A 133 33.01 2.89 5.12
N ARG A 134 32.75 4.17 5.11
CA ARG A 134 33.76 5.25 5.20
C ARG A 134 33.62 6.04 6.49
N ASN A 135 32.65 5.70 7.32
CA ASN A 135 32.24 6.36 8.55
C ASN A 135 32.31 5.36 9.70
N ASP A 136 32.45 5.88 10.90
CA ASP A 136 32.29 5.11 12.13
C ASP A 136 30.99 5.51 12.85
N PRO A 137 29.87 4.80 12.62
CA PRO A 137 28.59 5.11 13.27
C PRO A 137 28.66 5.09 14.79
N SER A 138 29.61 4.41 15.40
CA SER A 138 29.79 4.37 16.85
C SER A 138 30.20 5.72 17.45
N CYS A 139 30.74 6.64 16.63
CA CYS A 139 31.13 7.98 17.03
C CYS A 139 30.01 9.01 16.94
N TRP A 140 28.88 8.69 16.32
CA TRP A 140 27.81 9.66 16.08
C TRP A 140 27.01 9.96 17.35
N ARG A 141 26.75 11.22 17.60
CA ARG A 141 26.00 11.72 18.78
C ARG A 141 25.11 12.88 18.39
N ALA A 142 23.95 13.02 19.06
CA ALA A 142 23.17 14.24 19.05
C ALA A 142 23.92 15.35 19.81
N PRO A 143 23.76 16.64 19.42
CA PRO A 143 22.87 17.14 18.38
C PRO A 143 23.46 17.13 16.97
N GLN A 144 24.76 16.83 16.77
CA GLN A 144 25.45 16.93 15.49
C GLN A 144 24.87 15.95 14.45
N VAL A 145 24.60 14.72 14.89
CA VAL A 145 23.91 13.68 14.10
C VAL A 145 22.64 13.30 14.84
N PRO A 146 21.49 13.93 14.56
CA PRO A 146 20.25 13.63 15.27
C PRO A 146 19.71 12.24 14.94
N ARG A 147 20.05 11.71 13.77
CA ARG A 147 19.69 10.37 13.29
C ARG A 147 20.55 9.98 12.09
N ALA A 148 20.51 8.70 11.71
CA ALA A 148 21.13 8.19 10.50
C ALA A 148 20.13 7.36 9.67
N VAL A 149 20.47 7.12 8.39
CA VAL A 149 19.66 6.36 7.46
C VAL A 149 20.48 5.20 6.92
N ALA A 150 19.88 4.01 6.88
CA ALA A 150 20.43 2.80 6.27
C ALA A 150 19.62 2.44 5.00
N CYS A 151 20.28 2.00 3.93
CA CYS A 151 19.61 1.61 2.69
C CYS A 151 18.92 0.24 2.75
N ALA A 152 19.15 -0.53 3.82
CA ALA A 152 18.60 -1.88 4.06
C ALA A 152 18.60 -2.18 5.57
N ASP A 153 17.77 -3.14 6.02
CA ASP A 153 17.76 -3.56 7.42
C ASP A 153 19.10 -4.19 7.82
N ALA A 154 19.72 -4.97 6.94
CA ALA A 154 21.05 -5.52 7.18
C ALA A 154 22.11 -4.43 7.44
N VAL A 155 22.01 -3.27 6.78
CA VAL A 155 22.88 -2.12 7.02
C VAL A 155 22.57 -1.45 8.35
N ARG A 156 21.29 -1.28 8.68
CA ARG A 156 20.85 -0.77 10.00
C ARG A 156 21.36 -1.66 11.12
N ASP A 157 21.16 -2.97 10.99
CA ASP A 157 21.53 -3.95 12.00
C ASP A 157 23.05 -3.99 12.20
N ASP A 158 23.85 -3.89 11.11
CA ASP A 158 25.29 -3.70 11.19
C ASP A 158 25.68 -2.44 11.97
N MET A 159 24.99 -1.31 11.71
CA MET A 159 25.26 -0.04 12.41
C MET A 159 24.95 -0.14 13.90
N LEU A 160 23.81 -0.73 14.25
CA LEU A 160 23.41 -0.93 15.64
C LEU A 160 24.35 -1.91 16.36
N ALA A 161 24.71 -3.01 15.72
CA ALA A 161 25.67 -3.99 16.26
C ALA A 161 27.07 -3.39 16.46
N HIS A 162 27.42 -2.35 15.68
CA HIS A 162 28.68 -1.63 15.83
C HIS A 162 28.60 -0.49 16.85
N GLY A 163 27.50 -0.33 17.57
CA GLY A 163 27.35 0.65 18.64
C GLY A 163 26.94 2.05 18.16
N CYS A 164 26.22 2.17 17.05
CA CYS A 164 25.65 3.44 16.61
C CYS A 164 24.81 4.06 17.72
N GLY A 165 25.21 5.27 18.18
CA GLY A 165 24.61 5.96 19.33
C GLY A 165 23.41 6.86 18.97
N VAL A 166 22.95 6.86 17.72
CA VAL A 166 21.84 7.67 17.25
C VAL A 166 20.74 6.77 16.64
N PRO A 167 19.48 7.20 16.60
CA PRO A 167 18.40 6.45 15.92
C PRO A 167 18.76 6.19 14.45
N VAL A 168 18.61 4.95 13.99
CA VAL A 168 18.84 4.54 12.61
C VAL A 168 17.54 4.12 11.96
N MET A 169 17.25 4.73 10.81
CA MET A 169 16.07 4.43 10.00
C MET A 169 16.48 3.64 8.76
N THR A 170 15.66 2.67 8.34
CA THR A 170 15.85 1.99 7.06
C THR A 170 15.07 2.69 5.96
N LEU A 171 15.77 3.06 4.88
CA LEU A 171 15.18 3.62 3.67
C LEU A 171 15.60 2.78 2.45
N ARG A 172 14.68 1.97 1.93
CA ARG A 172 14.90 1.13 0.76
C ARG A 172 14.53 1.87 -0.52
N HIS A 173 15.53 2.24 -1.31
CA HIS A 173 15.33 2.95 -2.57
C HIS A 173 14.62 2.08 -3.61
N ARG A 174 13.82 2.68 -4.49
CA ARG A 174 13.24 2.00 -5.65
C ARG A 174 14.28 1.86 -6.79
N PRO A 175 14.21 0.78 -7.59
CA PRO A 175 14.90 0.76 -8.87
C PRO A 175 14.23 1.76 -9.82
N GLY A 176 15.03 2.62 -10.47
CA GLY A 176 14.55 3.64 -11.42
C GLY A 176 14.11 3.08 -12.79
N LEU A 177 14.20 1.77 -13.01
CA LEU A 177 13.77 1.17 -14.27
C LEU A 177 12.26 1.23 -14.41
N GLY A 178 11.82 1.98 -15.41
CA GLY A 178 10.48 1.82 -15.96
C GLY A 178 10.29 0.40 -16.50
N THR A 179 9.10 -0.16 -16.37
CA THR A 179 8.69 -1.39 -17.06
C THR A 179 8.52 -1.11 -18.56
N ALA A 180 9.57 -0.67 -19.24
CA ALA A 180 9.57 -0.65 -20.68
C ALA A 180 9.46 -2.11 -21.14
N ALA A 181 8.38 -2.44 -21.82
CA ALA A 181 8.25 -3.74 -22.48
C ALA A 181 9.53 -3.96 -23.31
N LEU A 182 10.19 -5.08 -23.06
CA LEU A 182 11.41 -5.43 -23.77
C LEU A 182 11.08 -5.51 -25.25
N ASP A 183 11.56 -4.54 -26.06
CA ASP A 183 11.41 -4.58 -27.50
C ASP A 183 12.22 -5.77 -28.07
N PRO A 184 11.57 -6.81 -28.62
CA PRO A 184 12.27 -7.98 -29.16
C PRO A 184 13.26 -7.62 -30.26
N ALA A 185 12.97 -6.60 -31.05
CA ALA A 185 13.84 -6.13 -32.12
C ALA A 185 15.08 -5.42 -31.57
N ALA A 186 14.94 -4.62 -30.50
CA ALA A 186 16.06 -4.00 -29.81
C ALA A 186 16.97 -5.05 -29.16
N ARG A 187 16.37 -6.10 -28.54
CA ARG A 187 17.12 -7.25 -28.01
C ARG A 187 17.94 -7.93 -29.11
N ALA A 188 17.32 -8.27 -30.23
CA ALA A 188 18.00 -8.95 -31.34
C ALA A 188 19.15 -8.12 -31.90
N ARG A 189 18.94 -6.80 -32.11
CA ARG A 189 19.97 -5.87 -32.58
C ARG A 189 21.16 -5.83 -31.63
N LEU A 190 20.94 -5.63 -30.32
CA LEU A 190 22.03 -5.52 -29.36
C LEU A 190 22.78 -6.86 -29.20
N ARG A 191 22.09 -8.00 -29.25
CA ARG A 191 22.78 -9.31 -29.24
C ARG A 191 23.65 -9.48 -30.48
N ALA A 192 23.21 -9.05 -31.66
CA ALA A 192 24.02 -9.07 -32.88
C ALA A 192 25.25 -8.15 -32.79
N GLU A 193 25.09 -6.93 -32.27
CA GLU A 193 26.19 -6.01 -32.00
C GLU A 193 27.24 -6.59 -31.02
N LEU A 194 26.78 -7.26 -29.95
CA LEU A 194 27.64 -7.94 -29.00
C LEU A 194 28.16 -9.29 -29.51
N ARG A 195 27.78 -9.73 -30.74
CA ARG A 195 28.14 -11.03 -31.35
C ARG A 195 27.74 -12.21 -30.45
N ILE A 196 26.45 -12.22 -30.03
CA ILE A 196 25.86 -13.26 -29.18
C ILE A 196 24.92 -14.12 -30.04
N GLY A 197 25.18 -15.41 -30.09
CA GLY A 197 24.35 -16.38 -30.81
C GLY A 197 22.94 -16.51 -30.20
N ALA A 198 21.98 -17.01 -31.00
CA ALA A 198 20.59 -17.16 -30.56
C ALA A 198 20.49 -18.07 -29.32
N ASP A 199 21.23 -19.17 -29.31
CA ASP A 199 21.20 -20.19 -28.23
C ASP A 199 22.25 -19.96 -27.14
N THR A 200 23.10 -18.92 -27.27
CA THR A 200 24.12 -18.57 -26.29
C THR A 200 23.49 -17.89 -25.08
N LEU A 201 23.70 -18.39 -23.87
CA LEU A 201 23.27 -17.76 -22.64
C LEU A 201 24.05 -16.47 -22.38
N LEU A 202 23.39 -15.32 -22.38
CA LEU A 202 24.01 -14.04 -22.05
C LEU A 202 23.80 -13.70 -20.58
N VAL A 203 24.86 -13.81 -19.79
CA VAL A 203 24.85 -13.52 -18.36
C VAL A 203 25.38 -12.11 -18.14
N ALA A 204 24.56 -11.21 -17.64
CA ALA A 204 24.99 -9.85 -17.29
C ALA A 204 25.54 -9.80 -15.85
N ALA A 205 26.55 -8.96 -15.64
CA ALA A 205 27.02 -8.53 -14.32
C ALA A 205 27.19 -7.01 -14.34
N VAL A 206 26.66 -6.30 -13.33
CA VAL A 206 26.52 -4.85 -13.38
C VAL A 206 27.17 -4.18 -12.17
N GLY A 207 28.00 -3.18 -12.43
CA GLY A 207 28.64 -2.33 -11.44
C GLY A 207 30.07 -1.94 -11.83
N ALA A 208 30.60 -0.90 -11.18
CA ALA A 208 31.98 -0.48 -11.40
C ALA A 208 32.96 -1.63 -11.17
N VAL A 209 34.03 -1.67 -11.96
CA VAL A 209 35.13 -2.67 -11.81
C VAL A 209 35.86 -2.34 -10.52
N LYS A 210 35.65 -3.14 -9.49
CA LYS A 210 36.27 -3.03 -8.16
C LYS A 210 36.16 -4.35 -7.38
N ALA A 211 37.07 -4.56 -6.43
CA ALA A 211 37.16 -5.80 -5.65
C ALA A 211 35.84 -6.22 -4.96
N GLN A 212 35.00 -5.27 -4.59
CA GLN A 212 33.67 -5.54 -4.01
C GLN A 212 32.80 -6.41 -4.92
N LYS A 213 32.84 -6.19 -6.24
CA LYS A 213 31.96 -6.89 -7.21
C LYS A 213 32.47 -8.30 -7.57
N ASP A 214 33.71 -8.60 -7.26
CA ASP A 214 34.35 -9.90 -7.42
C ASP A 214 34.20 -10.53 -8.81
N TYR A 215 34.48 -9.73 -9.84
CA TYR A 215 34.39 -10.21 -11.21
C TYR A 215 35.39 -11.35 -11.53
N CYS A 216 36.44 -11.48 -10.75
CA CYS A 216 37.33 -12.64 -10.81
C CYS A 216 36.56 -13.93 -10.49
N ARG A 217 35.69 -13.91 -9.49
CA ARG A 217 34.81 -15.02 -9.17
C ARG A 217 33.74 -15.25 -10.26
N ALA A 218 33.18 -14.19 -10.82
CA ALA A 218 32.25 -14.30 -11.94
C ALA A 218 32.87 -15.06 -13.12
N ILE A 219 34.15 -14.82 -13.40
CA ILE A 219 34.93 -15.57 -14.45
C ILE A 219 35.05 -17.05 -14.10
N GLU A 220 35.32 -17.42 -12.84
CA GLU A 220 35.36 -18.82 -12.44
C GLU A 220 33.97 -19.51 -12.56
N VAL A 221 32.93 -18.82 -12.16
CA VAL A 221 31.55 -19.29 -12.36
C VAL A 221 31.29 -19.53 -13.86
N MET A 222 31.70 -18.61 -14.72
CA MET A 222 31.55 -18.77 -16.18
C MET A 222 32.37 -19.92 -16.73
N ARG A 223 33.58 -20.15 -16.21
CA ARG A 223 34.41 -21.32 -16.60
C ARG A 223 33.68 -22.63 -16.29
N GLU A 224 33.06 -22.75 -15.13
CA GLU A 224 32.24 -23.93 -14.76
C GLU A 224 30.97 -24.03 -15.62
N LEU A 225 30.27 -22.92 -15.85
CA LEU A 225 29.04 -22.87 -16.66
C LEU A 225 29.29 -23.34 -18.09
N ARG A 226 30.39 -22.93 -18.72
CA ARG A 226 30.74 -23.28 -20.09
C ARG A 226 31.06 -24.75 -20.31
N ARG A 227 31.27 -25.52 -19.25
CA ARG A 227 31.35 -27.00 -19.35
C ARG A 227 30.00 -27.65 -19.67
N HIS A 228 28.94 -26.92 -19.49
CA HIS A 228 27.55 -27.45 -19.62
C HIS A 228 26.81 -26.83 -20.79
N ARG A 229 27.11 -25.57 -21.13
CA ARG A 229 26.42 -24.87 -22.24
C ARG A 229 27.21 -23.66 -22.73
N ASP A 230 26.91 -23.23 -23.95
CA ASP A 230 27.53 -21.99 -24.47
C ASP A 230 26.98 -20.78 -23.73
N ALA A 231 27.90 -19.93 -23.26
CA ALA A 231 27.55 -18.75 -22.46
C ALA A 231 28.59 -17.65 -22.62
N VAL A 232 28.15 -16.40 -22.51
CA VAL A 232 28.96 -15.18 -22.55
C VAL A 232 28.68 -14.34 -21.32
N LEU A 233 29.70 -13.78 -20.68
CA LEU A 233 29.62 -12.83 -19.59
C LEU A 233 29.68 -11.41 -20.13
N LEU A 234 28.66 -10.61 -19.80
CA LEU A 234 28.57 -9.20 -20.14
C LEU A 234 28.72 -8.36 -18.87
N ILE A 235 29.88 -7.66 -18.72
CA ILE A 235 30.13 -6.80 -17.57
C ILE A 235 29.81 -5.35 -17.95
N LEU A 236 28.81 -4.77 -17.29
CA LEU A 236 28.35 -3.41 -17.50
C LEU A 236 28.82 -2.52 -16.36
N GLY A 237 29.91 -1.81 -16.60
CA GLY A 237 30.51 -0.90 -15.64
C GLY A 237 31.93 -0.51 -16.02
N GLY A 238 32.34 0.68 -15.58
CA GLY A 238 33.64 1.25 -15.91
C GLY A 238 34.65 1.13 -14.78
N VAL A 239 35.90 1.40 -15.11
CA VAL A 239 36.98 1.64 -14.16
C VAL A 239 36.91 3.09 -13.69
N LEU A 240 36.80 3.33 -12.40
CA LEU A 240 36.60 4.67 -11.82
C LEU A 240 37.88 5.25 -11.20
N ASP A 241 38.84 4.39 -10.82
CA ASP A 241 40.07 4.77 -10.12
C ASP A 241 41.20 3.75 -10.36
N ARG A 242 42.33 3.96 -9.68
CA ARG A 242 43.51 3.08 -9.82
C ARG A 242 43.24 1.66 -9.30
N ASP A 243 42.48 1.52 -8.25
CA ASP A 243 42.14 0.20 -7.68
C ASP A 243 41.28 -0.59 -8.65
N GLY A 244 40.34 0.08 -9.32
CA GLY A 244 39.53 -0.51 -10.40
C GLY A 244 40.37 -0.92 -11.61
N LEU A 245 41.44 -0.17 -11.94
CA LEU A 245 42.37 -0.56 -13.00
C LEU A 245 43.16 -1.84 -12.65
N ALA A 246 43.64 -1.94 -11.42
CA ALA A 246 44.32 -3.14 -10.93
C ALA A 246 43.33 -4.35 -10.88
N GLU A 247 42.08 -4.12 -10.57
CA GLU A 247 41.06 -5.18 -10.60
C GLU A 247 40.74 -5.63 -12.02
N LEU A 248 40.70 -4.70 -12.98
CA LEU A 248 40.52 -5.02 -14.40
C LEU A 248 41.67 -5.90 -14.90
N ASP A 249 42.94 -5.57 -14.55
CA ASP A 249 44.09 -6.35 -14.92
C ASP A 249 44.06 -7.78 -14.36
N ARG A 250 43.74 -7.94 -13.07
CA ARG A 250 43.54 -9.26 -12.45
C ARG A 250 42.43 -10.06 -13.13
N MET A 251 41.32 -9.41 -13.43
CA MET A 251 40.15 -10.03 -14.09
C MET A 251 40.52 -10.51 -15.50
N MET A 252 41.20 -9.65 -16.30
CA MET A 252 41.57 -10.00 -17.67
C MET A 252 42.63 -11.13 -17.68
N THR A 253 43.64 -11.08 -16.80
CA THR A 253 44.60 -12.16 -16.61
C THR A 253 43.93 -13.49 -16.32
N ARG A 254 42.94 -13.48 -15.42
CA ARG A 254 42.14 -14.67 -15.06
C ARG A 254 41.28 -15.17 -16.22
N ALA A 255 40.65 -14.26 -16.97
CA ALA A 255 39.84 -14.61 -18.14
C ALA A 255 40.68 -15.29 -19.23
N CYS A 256 41.89 -14.76 -19.49
CA CYS A 256 42.84 -15.37 -20.43
C CYS A 256 43.27 -16.77 -19.94
N ALA A 257 43.66 -16.90 -18.68
CA ALA A 257 44.07 -18.19 -18.10
C ALA A 257 42.95 -19.24 -18.11
N ALA A 258 41.70 -18.81 -17.98
CA ALA A 258 40.51 -19.65 -18.07
C ALA A 258 40.03 -19.93 -19.51
N GLY A 259 40.68 -19.38 -20.55
CA GLY A 259 40.26 -19.49 -21.95
C GLY A 259 38.93 -18.79 -22.27
N LEU A 260 38.61 -17.74 -21.51
CA LEU A 260 37.31 -17.02 -21.60
C LEU A 260 37.43 -15.63 -22.26
N ALA A 261 38.59 -15.25 -22.80
CA ALA A 261 38.77 -13.91 -23.40
C ALA A 261 37.71 -13.60 -24.46
N ASP A 262 37.37 -14.56 -25.34
CA ASP A 262 36.38 -14.42 -26.39
C ASP A 262 34.93 -14.53 -25.88
N HIS A 263 34.73 -14.92 -24.62
CA HIS A 263 33.44 -15.12 -23.99
C HIS A 263 33.14 -14.02 -22.94
N LEU A 264 33.84 -12.90 -23.02
CA LEU A 264 33.71 -11.75 -22.18
C LEU A 264 33.36 -10.51 -23.03
N ARG A 265 32.38 -9.72 -22.57
CA ARG A 265 32.00 -8.42 -23.18
C ARG A 265 32.12 -7.34 -22.13
N LEU A 266 32.84 -6.30 -22.41
CA LEU A 266 33.20 -5.19 -21.51
C LEU A 266 32.91 -3.85 -22.21
N PRO A 267 31.63 -3.46 -22.42
CA PRO A 267 31.34 -2.17 -23.08
C PRO A 267 31.68 -0.97 -22.20
N GLY A 268 32.05 -1.19 -20.93
CA GLY A 268 32.35 -0.12 -19.99
C GLY A 268 31.06 0.42 -19.33
N PHE A 269 31.08 1.70 -18.99
CA PHE A 269 29.88 2.38 -18.48
C PHE A 269 28.90 2.64 -19.64
N VAL A 270 27.67 2.18 -19.49
CA VAL A 270 26.60 2.31 -20.49
C VAL A 270 25.43 3.08 -19.92
N GLN A 271 24.81 3.91 -20.77
CA GLN A 271 23.59 4.65 -20.46
C GLN A 271 22.82 4.94 -21.76
N PRO A 272 21.56 4.52 -21.91
CA PRO A 272 20.72 3.79 -20.94
C PRO A 272 21.15 2.32 -20.74
N ILE A 273 20.86 1.74 -19.57
CA ILE A 273 21.23 0.35 -19.23
C ILE A 273 20.12 -0.66 -19.62
N GLU A 274 18.89 -0.20 -19.78
CA GLU A 274 17.70 -1.00 -20.06
C GLU A 274 17.85 -1.92 -21.28
N PRO A 275 18.42 -1.49 -22.41
CA PRO A 275 18.63 -2.37 -23.56
C PRO A 275 19.52 -3.58 -23.24
N TYR A 276 20.49 -3.41 -22.36
CA TYR A 276 21.41 -4.48 -21.97
C TYR A 276 20.74 -5.51 -21.05
N TYR A 277 19.90 -5.06 -20.10
CA TYR A 277 19.03 -5.97 -19.35
C TYR A 277 18.03 -6.69 -20.26
N ALA A 278 17.52 -6.00 -21.28
CA ALA A 278 16.69 -6.63 -22.30
C ALA A 278 17.43 -7.72 -23.09
N ALA A 279 18.68 -7.49 -23.45
CA ALA A 279 19.51 -8.43 -24.20
C ALA A 279 19.93 -9.65 -23.38
N ALA A 280 20.12 -9.52 -22.07
CA ALA A 280 20.58 -10.56 -21.17
C ALA A 280 19.52 -11.65 -20.89
N ASP A 281 19.97 -12.84 -20.51
CA ASP A 281 19.13 -13.96 -20.10
C ASP A 281 19.11 -14.13 -18.58
N ALA A 282 20.18 -13.70 -17.88
CA ALA A 282 20.28 -13.71 -16.44
C ALA A 282 21.18 -12.56 -15.93
N LEU A 283 21.01 -12.19 -14.67
CA LEU A 283 21.99 -11.37 -13.94
C LEU A 283 22.76 -12.26 -12.95
N LEU A 284 24.07 -12.12 -12.92
CA LEU A 284 24.97 -12.70 -11.92
C LEU A 284 25.52 -11.58 -11.02
N ASN A 285 25.30 -11.70 -9.71
CA ASN A 285 25.90 -10.81 -8.72
C ASN A 285 26.62 -11.60 -7.64
N VAL A 286 27.94 -11.71 -7.75
CA VAL A 286 28.80 -12.42 -6.80
C VAL A 286 29.55 -11.47 -5.86
N SER A 287 28.96 -10.33 -5.57
CA SER A 287 29.58 -9.30 -4.72
C SER A 287 29.95 -9.85 -3.34
N ARG A 288 31.09 -9.41 -2.80
CA ARG A 288 31.57 -9.76 -1.47
C ARG A 288 30.75 -9.08 -0.37
N HIS A 289 30.28 -7.89 -0.63
CA HIS A 289 29.40 -7.12 0.25
C HIS A 289 28.56 -6.13 -0.54
N GLU A 290 27.36 -5.86 -0.06
CA GLU A 290 26.40 -4.90 -0.63
C GLU A 290 25.62 -4.22 0.49
N GLY A 291 25.11 -3.03 0.23
CA GLY A 291 24.03 -2.48 1.03
C GLY A 291 22.68 -3.05 0.55
N LEU A 292 22.20 -2.51 -0.57
CA LEU A 292 21.06 -3.03 -1.30
C LEU A 292 21.31 -2.83 -2.79
N SER A 293 21.67 -3.91 -3.49
CA SER A 293 22.16 -3.83 -4.87
C SER A 293 21.10 -3.28 -5.82
N MET A 294 21.38 -2.13 -6.43
CA MET A 294 20.53 -1.54 -7.48
C MET A 294 20.44 -2.47 -8.69
N ALA A 295 21.56 -3.04 -9.14
CA ALA A 295 21.61 -3.92 -10.29
C ALA A 295 20.71 -5.15 -10.14
N VAL A 296 20.71 -5.79 -8.95
CA VAL A 296 19.81 -6.92 -8.65
C VAL A 296 18.35 -6.47 -8.74
N ARG A 297 18.02 -5.34 -8.16
CA ARG A 297 16.64 -4.83 -8.14
C ARG A 297 16.17 -4.38 -9.52
N GLU A 298 17.02 -3.74 -10.29
CA GLU A 298 16.77 -3.35 -11.67
C GLU A 298 16.53 -4.59 -12.55
N ALA A 299 17.38 -5.61 -12.44
CA ALA A 299 17.19 -6.86 -13.18
C ALA A 299 15.87 -7.56 -12.83
N LEU A 300 15.53 -7.65 -11.55
CA LEU A 300 14.25 -8.21 -11.09
C LEU A 300 13.06 -7.41 -11.58
N ALA A 301 13.13 -6.07 -11.54
CA ALA A 301 12.10 -5.20 -12.07
C ALA A 301 11.90 -5.36 -13.59
N GLY A 302 12.97 -5.63 -14.32
CA GLY A 302 12.96 -5.98 -15.75
C GLY A 302 12.57 -7.44 -16.03
N GLY A 303 12.21 -8.22 -14.99
CA GLY A 303 11.83 -9.62 -15.13
C GLY A 303 12.99 -10.56 -15.46
N LEU A 304 14.24 -10.16 -15.22
CA LEU A 304 15.42 -10.97 -15.46
C LEU A 304 15.65 -11.93 -14.29
N PRO A 305 15.91 -13.23 -14.52
CA PRO A 305 16.37 -14.12 -13.47
C PRO A 305 17.71 -13.64 -12.89
N VAL A 306 17.86 -13.75 -11.59
CA VAL A 306 19.06 -13.30 -10.87
C VAL A 306 19.62 -14.42 -10.03
N VAL A 307 20.93 -14.67 -10.15
CA VAL A 307 21.69 -15.48 -9.21
C VAL A 307 22.64 -14.55 -8.46
N ALA A 308 22.51 -14.51 -7.13
CA ALA A 308 23.25 -13.55 -6.32
C ALA A 308 23.74 -14.16 -5.00
N THR A 309 24.90 -13.67 -4.51
CA THR A 309 25.38 -13.99 -3.16
C THR A 309 24.45 -13.37 -2.10
N ALA A 310 24.16 -14.09 -1.04
CA ALA A 310 23.31 -13.65 0.06
C ALA A 310 24.04 -12.68 1.00
N VAL A 311 24.41 -11.49 0.50
CA VAL A 311 25.13 -10.45 1.24
C VAL A 311 24.27 -9.20 1.42
N GLY A 312 24.41 -8.56 2.58
CA GLY A 312 23.70 -7.33 2.92
C GLY A 312 22.19 -7.43 2.70
N GLY A 313 21.59 -6.38 2.21
CA GLY A 313 20.13 -6.28 1.96
C GLY A 313 19.62 -7.15 0.81
N GLN A 314 20.46 -7.90 0.10
CA GLN A 314 19.97 -8.84 -0.91
C GLN A 314 19.12 -9.96 -0.29
N ARG A 315 19.36 -10.32 0.97
CA ARG A 315 18.56 -11.28 1.74
C ARG A 315 17.13 -10.78 2.03
N GLU A 316 16.90 -9.50 1.88
CA GLU A 316 15.61 -8.85 2.14
C GLU A 316 14.72 -8.75 0.89
N LEU A 317 15.18 -9.27 -0.25
CA LEU A 317 14.47 -9.21 -1.52
C LEU A 317 13.69 -10.51 -1.78
N PRO A 318 12.41 -10.61 -1.36
CA PRO A 318 11.60 -11.79 -1.69
C PRO A 318 11.20 -11.72 -3.16
N HIS A 319 11.75 -12.60 -4.00
CA HIS A 319 11.39 -12.63 -5.42
C HIS A 319 11.59 -14.02 -6.02
N ALA A 320 10.56 -14.51 -6.73
CA ALA A 320 10.57 -15.85 -7.33
C ALA A 320 11.70 -16.07 -8.38
N ARG A 321 12.22 -14.99 -8.96
CA ARG A 321 13.33 -15.04 -9.94
C ARG A 321 14.69 -14.72 -9.32
N LEU A 322 14.78 -14.62 -8.00
CA LEU A 322 16.03 -14.40 -7.27
C LEU A 322 16.48 -15.69 -6.61
N GLN A 323 17.57 -16.25 -7.09
CA GLN A 323 18.27 -17.35 -6.44
C GLN A 323 19.42 -16.79 -5.61
N LEU A 324 19.28 -16.85 -4.29
CA LEU A 324 20.34 -16.50 -3.37
C LEU A 324 21.21 -17.72 -3.06
N VAL A 325 22.52 -17.52 -3.10
CA VAL A 325 23.52 -18.51 -2.72
C VAL A 325 24.35 -18.01 -1.55
N ALA A 326 24.90 -18.91 -0.74
CA ALA A 326 25.81 -18.53 0.34
C ALA A 326 27.01 -17.76 -0.21
N PRO A 327 27.57 -16.76 0.52
CA PRO A 327 28.72 -15.99 0.05
C PRO A 327 29.94 -16.84 -0.30
N ASP A 328 30.10 -17.97 0.38
CA ASP A 328 31.14 -18.97 0.21
C ASP A 328 30.74 -20.19 -0.64
N ALA A 329 29.55 -20.14 -1.27
CA ALA A 329 29.08 -21.21 -2.13
C ALA A 329 30.12 -21.55 -3.23
N ALA A 330 30.28 -22.82 -3.54
CA ALA A 330 31.16 -23.26 -4.61
C ALA A 330 30.71 -22.69 -5.97
N ASP A 331 31.67 -22.22 -6.79
CA ASP A 331 31.38 -21.63 -8.12
C ASP A 331 30.59 -22.59 -9.04
N LYS A 332 30.84 -23.90 -8.89
CA LYS A 332 30.10 -24.97 -9.59
C LYS A 332 28.59 -24.91 -9.25
N LEU A 333 28.21 -24.66 -8.00
CA LEU A 333 26.79 -24.55 -7.61
C LEU A 333 26.14 -23.33 -8.24
N ILE A 334 26.84 -22.19 -8.28
CA ILE A 334 26.36 -20.97 -8.93
C ILE A 334 26.19 -21.22 -10.43
N ALA A 335 27.14 -21.89 -11.07
CA ALA A 335 27.10 -22.26 -12.46
C ALA A 335 25.92 -23.21 -12.78
N GLN A 336 25.60 -24.15 -11.89
CA GLN A 336 24.45 -25.05 -12.04
C GLN A 336 23.13 -24.27 -12.03
N HIS A 337 22.97 -23.29 -11.14
CA HIS A 337 21.77 -22.44 -11.14
C HIS A 337 21.62 -21.66 -12.46
N LEU A 338 22.72 -21.11 -12.99
CA LEU A 338 22.70 -20.41 -14.28
C LEU A 338 22.44 -21.38 -15.44
N ALA A 339 23.01 -22.59 -15.42
CA ALA A 339 22.83 -23.60 -16.47
C ALA A 339 21.38 -24.06 -16.61
N ALA A 340 20.62 -24.05 -15.51
CA ALA A 340 19.20 -24.41 -15.48
C ALA A 340 18.28 -23.33 -16.09
N LEU A 341 18.76 -22.10 -16.28
CA LEU A 341 17.96 -21.01 -16.81
C LEU A 341 17.77 -21.16 -18.34
N PRO A 342 16.56 -20.91 -18.87
CA PRO A 342 16.36 -20.89 -20.31
C PRO A 342 17.04 -19.67 -20.96
N VAL A 343 17.47 -19.81 -22.22
CA VAL A 343 17.70 -18.63 -23.07
C VAL A 343 16.33 -17.99 -23.31
N ARG A 344 16.22 -16.70 -23.00
CA ARG A 344 14.94 -15.98 -23.10
C ARG A 344 14.56 -15.81 -24.57
N ASN A 345 13.70 -16.69 -25.08
CA ASN A 345 13.02 -16.46 -26.33
C ASN A 345 11.99 -15.36 -26.14
N CYS A 346 12.08 -14.28 -26.91
CA CYS A 346 11.07 -13.23 -26.92
C CYS A 346 9.81 -13.74 -27.63
N LEU A 347 9.01 -14.56 -26.94
CA LEU A 347 7.63 -14.75 -27.33
C LEU A 347 6.86 -13.52 -26.83
N ALA A 348 6.22 -12.83 -27.76
CA ALA A 348 5.35 -11.72 -27.46
C ALA A 348 4.24 -12.19 -26.52
N GLY A 349 4.04 -11.52 -25.38
CA GLY A 349 2.76 -11.54 -24.69
C GLY A 349 2.69 -11.78 -23.20
N GLU A 350 3.74 -12.21 -22.51
CA GLU A 350 3.67 -12.23 -21.05
C GLU A 350 4.33 -10.99 -20.46
N ALA A 351 3.51 -10.09 -19.94
CA ALA A 351 4.01 -9.03 -19.06
C ALA A 351 4.78 -9.70 -17.91
N ALA A 352 6.08 -9.40 -17.79
CA ALA A 352 6.88 -9.90 -16.69
C ALA A 352 6.16 -9.60 -15.36
N PRO A 353 6.01 -10.59 -14.45
CA PRO A 353 5.38 -10.34 -13.16
C PRO A 353 6.12 -9.19 -12.50
N ARG A 354 5.37 -8.15 -12.10
CA ARG A 354 5.95 -6.99 -11.43
C ARG A 354 6.59 -7.48 -10.13
N ALA A 355 7.86 -7.16 -9.94
CA ALA A 355 8.54 -7.47 -8.68
C ALA A 355 7.75 -6.92 -7.49
N PRO A 356 7.55 -7.69 -6.41
CA PRO A 356 6.86 -7.22 -5.23
C PRO A 356 7.55 -5.97 -4.68
N ARG A 357 6.79 -4.90 -4.44
CA ARG A 357 7.32 -3.62 -3.93
C ARG A 357 7.38 -3.58 -2.39
N LEU A 358 7.37 -4.73 -1.73
CA LEU A 358 7.29 -4.81 -0.27
C LEU A 358 8.39 -4.04 0.45
N TRP A 359 9.59 -4.04 -0.11
CA TRP A 359 10.72 -3.31 0.48
C TRP A 359 10.55 -1.78 0.48
N SER A 360 9.72 -1.21 -0.41
CA SER A 360 9.45 0.22 -0.39
C SER A 360 8.42 0.61 0.67
N LEU A 361 7.51 -0.31 1.02
CA LEU A 361 6.44 -0.05 1.96
C LEU A 361 6.95 0.11 3.40
N SER A 362 7.87 -0.76 3.85
CA SER A 362 8.42 -0.64 5.20
C SER A 362 9.26 0.62 5.42
N SER A 363 9.81 1.21 4.35
CA SER A 363 10.53 2.48 4.42
C SER A 363 9.62 3.71 4.35
N ALA A 364 8.37 3.54 3.93
CA ALA A 364 7.40 4.63 3.88
C ALA A 364 6.92 5.06 5.28
N TRP A 365 7.04 4.20 6.29
CA TRP A 365 6.74 4.56 7.67
C TRP A 365 7.83 5.42 8.27
N GLN A 366 7.48 6.63 8.68
CA GLN A 366 8.40 7.55 9.35
C GLN A 366 7.65 8.37 10.39
N ARG A 367 8.05 8.21 11.64
CA ARG A 367 7.47 8.98 12.73
C ARG A 367 8.10 10.36 12.78
N ALA A 368 7.46 11.34 12.19
CA ALA A 368 7.88 12.74 12.34
C ALA A 368 6.70 13.67 12.09
N GLY A 369 6.02 14.08 13.14
CA GLY A 369 4.99 15.10 13.02
C GLY A 369 4.61 15.73 14.35
N THR A 370 4.59 17.04 14.39
CA THR A 370 4.10 17.85 15.51
C THR A 370 2.57 17.98 15.55
N ARG A 371 1.87 17.52 14.53
CA ARG A 371 0.40 17.45 14.47
C ARG A 371 -0.06 16.06 14.88
N ARG A 372 -0.66 15.94 16.04
CA ARG A 372 -1.25 14.68 16.52
C ARG A 372 -2.59 14.44 15.83
N THR A 373 -2.58 13.55 14.87
CA THR A 373 -3.78 12.83 14.43
C THR A 373 -3.65 11.40 14.97
N ASP A 374 -4.57 10.98 15.84
CA ASP A 374 -4.38 9.72 16.57
C ASP A 374 -4.76 8.50 15.73
N THR A 375 -5.76 8.66 14.85
CA THR A 375 -6.30 7.54 14.04
C THR A 375 -6.48 7.93 12.57
N LEU A 376 -5.94 7.10 11.68
CA LEU A 376 -6.21 7.14 10.25
C LEU A 376 -7.25 6.09 9.88
N PHE A 377 -8.43 6.51 9.47
CA PHE A 377 -9.42 5.63 8.85
C PHE A 377 -9.11 5.48 7.36
N VAL A 378 -9.29 4.27 6.85
CA VAL A 378 -9.06 3.95 5.44
C VAL A 378 -10.30 3.28 4.87
N THR A 379 -10.79 3.76 3.72
CA THR A 379 -11.92 3.15 3.01
C THR A 379 -11.70 3.12 1.50
N ALA A 380 -12.36 2.18 0.82
CA ALA A 380 -12.27 2.08 -0.63
C ALA A 380 -12.88 3.32 -1.33
N ASN A 381 -14.05 3.78 -0.89
CA ASN A 381 -14.74 4.94 -1.46
C ASN A 381 -15.79 5.50 -0.49
N LEU A 382 -16.40 6.63 -0.84
CA LEU A 382 -17.52 7.26 -0.13
C LEU A 382 -18.84 7.23 -0.93
N ASN A 383 -19.01 6.28 -1.83
CA ASN A 383 -20.27 6.10 -2.55
C ASN A 383 -21.37 5.59 -1.63
N ALA A 384 -22.64 5.82 -2.01
CA ALA A 384 -23.78 5.41 -1.21
C ALA A 384 -23.82 3.88 -1.02
N GLY A 385 -23.58 3.44 0.21
CA GLY A 385 -23.56 2.04 0.60
C GLY A 385 -23.66 1.89 2.12
N GLY A 386 -24.06 0.70 2.60
CA GLY A 386 -24.25 0.46 4.04
C GLY A 386 -22.96 0.62 4.85
N ALA A 387 -21.85 0.10 4.36
CA ALA A 387 -20.55 0.20 5.02
C ALA A 387 -20.09 1.67 5.10
N GLN A 388 -20.18 2.41 3.99
CA GLN A 388 -19.82 3.83 3.94
C GLN A 388 -20.71 4.68 4.81
N ARG A 389 -22.03 4.45 4.82
CA ARG A 389 -22.97 5.15 5.71
C ARG A 389 -22.61 4.92 7.17
N SER A 390 -22.31 3.68 7.55
CA SER A 390 -21.89 3.35 8.91
C SER A 390 -20.59 4.07 9.30
N LEU A 391 -19.60 4.15 8.38
CA LEU A 391 -18.37 4.90 8.59
C LEU A 391 -18.66 6.40 8.78
N VAL A 392 -19.43 7.01 7.89
CA VAL A 392 -19.77 8.45 7.96
C VAL A 392 -20.54 8.76 9.25
N ASN A 393 -21.50 7.93 9.63
CA ASN A 393 -22.21 8.06 10.90
C ASN A 393 -21.25 8.04 12.10
N LEU A 394 -20.27 7.13 12.09
CA LEU A 394 -19.25 7.05 13.14
C LEU A 394 -18.35 8.30 13.15
N LEU A 395 -17.73 8.63 12.00
CA LEU A 395 -16.74 9.72 11.92
C LEU A 395 -17.36 11.07 12.30
N THR A 396 -18.60 11.34 11.92
CA THR A 396 -19.31 12.59 12.30
C THR A 396 -19.53 12.72 13.81
N ARG A 397 -19.53 11.61 14.55
CA ARG A 397 -19.63 11.59 16.02
C ARG A 397 -18.27 11.60 16.71
N LEU A 398 -17.26 11.01 16.08
CA LEU A 398 -15.91 10.97 16.62
C LEU A 398 -15.16 12.31 16.46
N ALA A 399 -15.32 12.99 15.32
CA ALA A 399 -14.54 14.18 14.98
C ALA A 399 -14.50 15.27 16.06
N PRO A 400 -15.59 15.55 16.83
CA PRO A 400 -15.55 16.54 17.90
C PRO A 400 -14.72 16.10 19.13
N ARG A 401 -14.38 14.81 19.25
CA ARG A 401 -13.79 14.20 20.46
C ARG A 401 -12.48 13.49 20.23
N HIS A 402 -12.11 13.27 18.97
CA HIS A 402 -10.96 12.46 18.59
C HIS A 402 -10.28 13.02 17.34
N ALA A 403 -8.97 13.16 17.38
CA ALA A 403 -8.19 13.62 16.24
C ALA A 403 -8.09 12.48 15.20
N LEU A 404 -8.75 12.63 14.08
CA LEU A 404 -8.84 11.61 13.03
C LEU A 404 -8.66 12.20 11.64
N ALA A 405 -8.23 11.35 10.70
CA ALA A 405 -8.21 11.62 9.28
C ALA A 405 -8.82 10.45 8.51
N LEU A 406 -9.25 10.70 7.28
CA LEU A 406 -9.86 9.70 6.42
C LEU A 406 -9.12 9.62 5.08
N ALA A 407 -8.55 8.47 4.78
CA ALA A 407 -8.01 8.14 3.46
C ALA A 407 -9.07 7.40 2.62
N VAL A 408 -9.29 7.89 1.40
CA VAL A 408 -10.22 7.31 0.42
C VAL A 408 -9.42 6.77 -0.76
N CYS A 409 -9.30 5.44 -0.88
CA CYS A 409 -8.34 4.81 -1.80
C CYS A 409 -8.79 4.76 -3.26
N GLY A 410 -10.11 4.73 -3.51
CA GLY A 410 -10.68 4.63 -4.84
C GLY A 410 -11.53 5.85 -5.23
N GLU A 411 -12.31 5.69 -6.27
CA GLU A 411 -13.14 6.77 -6.80
C GLU A 411 -14.43 6.95 -6.01
N THR A 412 -14.75 8.20 -5.71
CA THR A 412 -16.03 8.62 -5.14
C THR A 412 -16.81 9.39 -6.20
N THR A 413 -17.89 8.80 -6.67
CA THR A 413 -18.77 9.39 -7.70
C THR A 413 -19.91 10.21 -7.11
N GLN A 414 -20.18 10.04 -5.80
CA GLN A 414 -21.26 10.70 -5.07
C GLN A 414 -20.71 11.55 -3.93
N ARG A 415 -21.03 12.83 -3.90
CA ARG A 415 -20.44 13.78 -2.95
C ARG A 415 -21.09 13.84 -1.58
N ALA A 416 -22.34 13.39 -1.44
CA ALA A 416 -23.16 13.59 -0.24
C ALA A 416 -22.46 13.17 1.07
N PHE A 417 -21.72 12.05 1.09
CA PHE A 417 -20.99 11.58 2.26
C PHE A 417 -19.71 12.39 2.51
N ALA A 418 -19.01 12.78 1.45
CA ALA A 418 -17.84 13.63 1.57
C ALA A 418 -18.22 15.03 2.11
N ASP A 419 -19.29 15.60 1.60
CA ASP A 419 -19.81 16.91 2.04
C ASP A 419 -20.27 16.87 3.51
N ALA A 420 -20.94 15.78 3.91
CA ALA A 420 -21.37 15.57 5.30
C ALA A 420 -20.19 15.47 6.28
N LEU A 421 -19.10 14.84 5.86
CA LEU A 421 -17.84 14.75 6.64
C LEU A 421 -17.13 16.11 6.70
N ALA A 422 -17.00 16.80 5.56
CA ALA A 422 -16.39 18.13 5.49
C ALA A 422 -17.11 19.15 6.37
N ALA A 423 -18.45 19.11 6.41
CA ALA A 423 -19.29 19.95 7.29
C ALA A 423 -19.03 19.71 8.80
N ARG A 424 -18.36 18.62 9.17
CA ARG A 424 -17.95 18.27 10.54
C ARG A 424 -16.45 18.38 10.77
N GLY A 425 -15.72 18.99 9.83
CA GLY A 425 -14.27 19.18 9.92
C GLY A 425 -13.45 17.90 9.72
N VAL A 426 -14.04 16.84 9.17
CA VAL A 426 -13.29 15.62 8.82
C VAL A 426 -12.68 15.80 7.45
N GLU A 427 -11.36 15.88 7.42
CA GLU A 427 -10.62 15.96 6.18
C GLU A 427 -10.50 14.58 5.54
N ALA A 428 -11.02 14.45 4.31
CA ALA A 428 -10.87 13.24 3.50
C ALA A 428 -9.87 13.52 2.38
N PHE A 429 -8.88 12.65 2.22
CA PHE A 429 -7.87 12.78 1.19
C PHE A 429 -7.70 11.48 0.39
N ARG A 430 -7.16 11.59 -0.82
CA ARG A 430 -6.81 10.45 -1.66
C ARG A 430 -5.32 10.13 -1.49
N PRO A 431 -4.95 8.95 -0.95
CA PRO A 431 -3.56 8.65 -0.62
C PRO A 431 -2.68 8.48 -1.88
N ALA A 432 -3.25 7.97 -2.98
CA ALA A 432 -2.51 7.75 -4.22
C ALA A 432 -3.36 8.16 -5.44
N PRO A 433 -2.74 8.63 -6.54
CA PRO A 433 -3.46 9.00 -7.76
C PRO A 433 -4.09 7.79 -8.48
N THR A 434 -3.65 6.59 -8.16
CA THR A 434 -4.13 5.32 -8.72
C THR A 434 -4.70 4.42 -7.64
N ALA A 435 -5.56 3.47 -8.00
CA ALA A 435 -6.06 2.44 -7.10
C ALA A 435 -5.13 1.21 -7.02
N GLU A 436 -3.90 1.30 -7.51
CA GLU A 436 -2.93 0.20 -7.47
C GLU A 436 -2.54 -0.10 -6.02
N PRO A 437 -2.69 -1.36 -5.53
CA PRO A 437 -2.58 -1.69 -4.11
C PRO A 437 -1.26 -1.31 -3.46
N PHE A 438 -0.12 -1.48 -4.15
CA PHE A 438 1.19 -1.11 -3.62
C PHE A 438 1.34 0.41 -3.45
N ALA A 439 0.90 1.20 -4.44
CA ALA A 439 0.96 2.65 -4.37
C ALA A 439 0.06 3.20 -3.25
N VAL A 440 -1.11 2.58 -3.06
CA VAL A 440 -2.04 2.93 -1.98
C VAL A 440 -1.43 2.62 -0.61
N ALA A 441 -0.93 1.39 -0.39
CA ALA A 441 -0.36 0.99 0.88
C ALA A 441 0.87 1.83 1.26
N GLU A 442 1.75 2.10 0.28
CA GLU A 442 2.94 2.93 0.48
C GLU A 442 2.59 4.37 0.87
N SER A 443 1.63 4.96 0.17
CA SER A 443 1.19 6.33 0.48
C SER A 443 0.49 6.42 1.84
N LEU A 444 -0.28 5.40 2.22
CA LEU A 444 -0.91 5.33 3.54
C LEU A 444 0.13 5.27 4.67
N LEU A 445 1.17 4.43 4.52
CA LEU A 445 2.23 4.31 5.52
C LEU A 445 3.08 5.57 5.60
N ALA A 446 3.43 6.18 4.46
CA ALA A 446 4.16 7.46 4.43
C ALA A 446 3.35 8.57 5.11
N TRP A 447 2.06 8.67 4.81
CA TRP A 447 1.18 9.66 5.43
C TRP A 447 1.02 9.41 6.93
N ALA A 448 0.77 8.17 7.33
CA ALA A 448 0.65 7.80 8.73
C ALA A 448 1.94 8.12 9.52
N GLY A 449 3.10 7.82 8.94
CA GLY A 449 4.39 8.16 9.54
C GLY A 449 4.60 9.65 9.70
N SER A 450 4.37 10.43 8.64
CA SER A 450 4.59 11.89 8.65
C SER A 450 3.65 12.64 9.61
N HIS A 451 2.47 12.08 9.92
CA HIS A 451 1.49 12.68 10.83
C HIS A 451 1.49 12.03 12.22
N GLY A 452 2.43 11.12 12.51
CA GLY A 452 2.55 10.49 13.83
C GLY A 452 1.34 9.64 14.23
N ILE A 453 0.65 9.04 13.25
CA ILE A 453 -0.52 8.19 13.46
C ILE A 453 -0.15 6.98 14.32
N ALA A 454 -0.91 6.75 15.38
CA ALA A 454 -0.74 5.58 16.24
C ALA A 454 -1.62 4.40 15.83
N THR A 455 -2.75 4.66 15.16
CA THR A 455 -3.74 3.64 14.81
C THR A 455 -4.20 3.80 13.36
N LEU A 456 -4.16 2.73 12.57
CA LEU A 456 -4.74 2.63 11.23
C LEU A 456 -5.96 1.71 11.30
N CYS A 457 -7.12 2.23 10.90
CA CYS A 457 -8.40 1.55 10.97
C CYS A 457 -8.93 1.28 9.55
N CYS A 458 -8.87 0.05 9.09
CA CYS A 458 -9.41 -0.37 7.80
C CYS A 458 -10.92 -0.51 7.88
N TRP A 459 -11.62 0.09 6.93
CA TRP A 459 -13.07 0.04 6.80
C TRP A 459 -13.49 -0.18 5.35
N ASN A 460 -13.80 -1.42 4.98
CA ASN A 460 -14.13 -1.80 3.61
C ASN A 460 -13.01 -1.43 2.62
N VAL A 461 -11.80 -1.90 2.88
CA VAL A 461 -10.59 -1.67 2.09
C VAL A 461 -10.33 -2.89 1.20
N ASP A 462 -9.73 -2.67 0.03
CA ASP A 462 -9.29 -3.73 -0.88
C ASP A 462 -8.43 -4.78 -0.13
N PRO A 463 -8.72 -6.09 -0.28
CA PRO A 463 -7.98 -7.16 0.39
C PRO A 463 -6.46 -7.11 0.17
N LYS A 464 -5.99 -6.75 -1.02
CA LYS A 464 -4.57 -6.66 -1.33
C LYS A 464 -3.88 -5.52 -0.57
N VAL A 465 -4.57 -4.38 -0.41
CA VAL A 465 -4.07 -3.27 0.41
C VAL A 465 -3.98 -3.69 1.88
N LYS A 466 -5.00 -4.39 2.40
CA LYS A 466 -5.00 -4.92 3.76
C LYS A 466 -3.81 -5.86 4.01
N LEU A 467 -3.58 -6.81 3.10
CA LEU A 467 -2.45 -7.75 3.18
C LEU A 467 -1.10 -7.02 3.17
N LEU A 468 -0.93 -6.03 2.28
CA LEU A 468 0.29 -5.22 2.22
C LEU A 468 0.53 -4.43 3.51
N LEU A 469 -0.50 -3.79 4.05
CA LEU A 469 -0.40 -3.07 5.33
C LEU A 469 -0.02 -4.01 6.46
N ALA A 470 -0.67 -5.16 6.57
CA ALA A 470 -0.35 -6.15 7.61
C ALA A 470 1.09 -6.70 7.49
N ARG A 471 1.58 -6.89 6.26
CA ARG A 471 2.94 -7.41 5.99
C ARG A 471 4.04 -6.39 6.29
N THR A 472 3.76 -5.09 6.16
CA THR A 472 4.79 -4.04 6.10
C THR A 472 4.64 -2.95 7.15
N ALA A 473 3.50 -2.83 7.83
CA ALA A 473 3.35 -1.87 8.91
C ALA A 473 4.32 -2.17 10.07
N PRO A 474 4.94 -1.14 10.65
CA PRO A 474 5.81 -1.32 11.81
C PRO A 474 5.02 -1.78 13.04
N ALA A 475 5.72 -2.34 14.02
CA ALA A 475 5.09 -2.88 15.22
C ALA A 475 4.36 -1.83 16.07
N GLU A 476 4.80 -0.59 15.98
CA GLU A 476 4.23 0.55 16.72
C GLU A 476 2.90 1.04 16.13
N LEU A 477 2.60 0.73 14.88
CA LEU A 477 1.33 1.09 14.23
C LEU A 477 0.29 0.03 14.54
N ARG A 478 -0.71 0.38 15.34
CA ARG A 478 -1.85 -0.48 15.62
C ARG A 478 -2.70 -0.65 14.36
N LEU A 479 -3.00 -1.89 14.03
CA LEU A 479 -3.86 -2.25 12.91
C LEU A 479 -5.22 -2.74 13.41
N ILE A 480 -6.26 -2.01 13.05
CA ILE A 480 -7.66 -2.37 13.33
C ILE A 480 -8.35 -2.65 12.01
N ASP A 481 -9.05 -3.77 11.91
CA ASP A 481 -9.96 -4.04 10.77
C ASP A 481 -11.40 -4.09 11.25
N VAL A 482 -12.27 -3.35 10.55
CA VAL A 482 -13.70 -3.37 10.79
C VAL A 482 -14.37 -4.18 9.68
N SER A 483 -14.76 -5.40 9.99
CA SER A 483 -15.43 -6.27 9.03
C SER A 483 -16.91 -5.92 8.94
N PRO A 484 -17.39 -5.52 7.74
CA PRO A 484 -18.81 -5.21 7.55
C PRO A 484 -19.70 -6.46 7.46
N GLY A 485 -19.11 -7.64 7.25
CA GLY A 485 -19.83 -8.91 7.15
C GLY A 485 -18.94 -10.07 6.76
N HIS A 486 -19.48 -11.28 6.76
CA HIS A 486 -18.77 -12.53 6.45
C HIS A 486 -18.11 -12.51 5.06
N TYR A 487 -18.75 -11.87 4.08
CA TYR A 487 -18.18 -11.72 2.73
C TYR A 487 -16.79 -11.10 2.70
N ALA A 488 -16.46 -10.23 3.68
CA ALA A 488 -15.13 -9.63 3.76
C ALA A 488 -14.04 -10.66 4.11
N PHE A 489 -14.39 -11.74 4.80
CA PHE A 489 -13.48 -12.86 5.06
C PHE A 489 -13.26 -13.69 3.81
N GLU A 490 -14.32 -13.94 3.02
CA GLU A 490 -14.25 -14.65 1.74
C GLU A 490 -13.45 -13.86 0.71
N GLU A 491 -13.65 -12.54 0.61
CA GLU A 491 -12.86 -11.67 -0.27
C GLU A 491 -11.36 -11.68 0.08
N LEU A 492 -11.03 -11.68 1.37
CA LEU A 492 -9.63 -11.76 1.80
C LEU A 492 -9.01 -13.13 1.49
N ALA A 493 -9.76 -14.22 1.74
CA ALA A 493 -9.34 -15.57 1.38
C ALA A 493 -9.17 -15.72 -0.14
N GLY A 494 -10.04 -15.10 -0.92
CA GLY A 494 -9.96 -15.06 -2.40
C GLY A 494 -8.73 -14.33 -2.94
N ALA A 495 -8.03 -13.53 -2.13
CA ALA A 495 -6.77 -12.92 -2.47
C ALA A 495 -5.54 -13.83 -2.19
N GLY A 496 -5.74 -15.15 -2.03
CA GLY A 496 -4.71 -16.10 -1.61
C GLY A 496 -3.46 -16.12 -2.50
N ASP A 497 -3.62 -16.06 -3.82
CA ASP A 497 -2.46 -15.99 -4.76
C ASP A 497 -1.60 -14.74 -4.53
N PHE A 498 -2.25 -13.61 -4.29
CA PHE A 498 -1.54 -12.38 -3.95
C PHE A 498 -0.87 -12.49 -2.58
N GLY A 499 -1.56 -13.07 -1.60
CA GLY A 499 -1.02 -13.35 -0.26
C GLY A 499 0.21 -14.24 -0.32
N ALA A 500 0.16 -15.33 -1.09
CA ALA A 500 1.30 -16.23 -1.30
C ALA A 500 2.50 -15.49 -1.92
N ALA A 501 2.25 -14.57 -2.87
CA ALA A 501 3.31 -13.78 -3.50
C ALA A 501 4.03 -12.81 -2.55
N ILE A 502 3.41 -12.47 -1.41
CA ILE A 502 3.97 -11.57 -0.39
C ILE A 502 4.26 -12.27 0.95
N ASP A 503 4.15 -13.60 0.96
CA ASP A 503 4.38 -14.42 2.17
C ASP A 503 3.48 -14.01 3.35
N LEU A 504 2.20 -13.82 3.08
CA LEU A 504 1.17 -13.54 4.08
C LEU A 504 -0.20 -14.04 3.59
N ASP A 505 -0.72 -15.09 4.20
CA ASP A 505 -2.08 -15.57 3.95
C ASP A 505 -3.14 -14.84 4.79
N ALA A 506 -4.40 -15.22 4.62
CA ALA A 506 -5.51 -14.63 5.37
C ALA A 506 -5.39 -14.89 6.88
N ALA A 507 -4.92 -16.05 7.30
CA ALA A 507 -4.73 -16.38 8.73
C ALA A 507 -3.63 -15.50 9.35
N GLY A 508 -2.50 -15.36 8.66
CA GLY A 508 -1.41 -14.46 9.04
C GLY A 508 -1.85 -13.00 9.11
N TYR A 509 -2.72 -12.56 8.19
CA TYR A 509 -3.32 -11.23 8.26
C TYR A 509 -4.07 -11.01 9.57
N TYR A 510 -5.01 -11.91 9.92
CA TYR A 510 -5.80 -11.76 11.15
C TYR A 510 -4.93 -11.87 12.40
N ALA A 511 -3.93 -12.75 12.41
CA ALA A 511 -2.96 -12.85 13.50
C ALA A 511 -2.13 -11.57 13.71
N ARG A 512 -1.92 -10.78 12.64
CA ARG A 512 -1.20 -9.49 12.70
C ARG A 512 -2.04 -8.34 13.23
N LEU A 513 -3.38 -8.43 13.14
CA LEU A 513 -4.27 -7.39 13.65
C LEU A 513 -4.17 -7.24 15.16
N ASP A 514 -4.13 -6.01 15.64
CA ASP A 514 -4.29 -5.73 17.07
C ASP A 514 -5.74 -5.86 17.50
N LEU A 515 -6.69 -5.62 16.57
CA LEU A 515 -8.11 -5.70 16.84
C LEU A 515 -8.91 -5.98 15.57
N LEU A 516 -9.81 -6.96 15.64
CA LEU A 516 -10.86 -7.19 14.67
C LEU A 516 -12.20 -6.72 15.25
N VAL A 517 -12.87 -5.78 14.58
CA VAL A 517 -14.20 -5.31 14.96
C VAL A 517 -15.24 -5.94 14.05
N LEU A 518 -16.15 -6.70 14.62
CA LEU A 518 -17.29 -7.31 13.94
C LEU A 518 -18.54 -6.44 14.12
N LYS A 519 -19.44 -6.49 13.14
CA LYS A 519 -20.73 -5.80 13.22
C LYS A 519 -21.84 -6.66 13.82
N TYR A 520 -21.63 -7.95 13.88
CA TYR A 520 -22.49 -8.97 14.48
C TYR A 520 -21.68 -10.24 14.78
N ARG A 521 -22.24 -11.18 15.53
CA ARG A 521 -21.59 -12.46 15.85
C ARG A 521 -21.69 -13.40 14.65
N ALA A 522 -20.65 -13.46 13.84
CA ALA A 522 -20.61 -14.36 12.70
C ALA A 522 -20.00 -15.72 13.06
N ALA A 523 -20.61 -16.80 12.56
CA ALA A 523 -19.98 -18.11 12.57
C ALA A 523 -18.70 -18.10 11.69
N GLY A 524 -17.67 -18.86 12.08
CA GLY A 524 -16.42 -18.93 11.32
C GLY A 524 -15.56 -17.66 11.38
N THR A 525 -15.70 -16.85 12.42
CA THR A 525 -14.85 -15.67 12.63
C THR A 525 -13.38 -16.08 12.71
N PRO A 526 -12.47 -15.47 11.93
CA PRO A 526 -11.04 -15.73 12.00
C PRO A 526 -10.45 -15.38 13.36
N ALA A 527 -9.45 -16.15 13.78
CA ALA A 527 -8.70 -15.87 15.01
C ALA A 527 -7.82 -14.62 14.83
N ALA A 528 -8.10 -13.57 15.61
CA ALA A 528 -7.29 -12.36 15.72
C ALA A 528 -6.79 -12.22 17.18
N ARG A 529 -5.80 -11.38 17.44
CA ARG A 529 -5.30 -11.13 18.80
C ARG A 529 -6.42 -10.73 19.75
N ARG A 530 -7.34 -9.91 19.27
CA ARG A 530 -8.54 -9.50 19.97
C ARG A 530 -9.67 -9.29 18.97
N THR A 531 -10.86 -9.76 19.33
CA THR A 531 -12.08 -9.55 18.54
C THR A 531 -13.15 -8.92 19.42
N VAL A 532 -13.83 -7.90 18.91
CA VAL A 532 -14.97 -7.26 19.58
C VAL A 532 -16.15 -7.13 18.62
N VAL A 533 -17.36 -7.16 19.15
CA VAL A 533 -18.59 -6.91 18.38
C VAL A 533 -19.09 -5.50 18.69
N ILE A 534 -19.12 -4.63 17.70
CA ILE A 534 -19.73 -3.30 17.79
C ILE A 534 -20.72 -3.18 16.64
N ALA A 535 -22.00 -3.35 16.94
CA ALA A 535 -23.07 -3.22 15.97
C ALA A 535 -23.15 -1.79 15.40
N ASN A 536 -23.74 -1.66 14.22
CA ASN A 536 -23.97 -0.35 13.63
C ASN A 536 -24.94 0.46 14.49
N GLY A 537 -24.67 1.76 14.60
CA GLY A 537 -25.54 2.75 15.21
C GLY A 537 -26.24 3.59 14.14
N VAL A 538 -27.45 4.02 14.44
CA VAL A 538 -28.26 4.91 13.60
C VAL A 538 -28.85 6.05 14.40
N ALA A 539 -29.05 7.19 13.74
CA ALA A 539 -29.71 8.34 14.36
C ALA A 539 -31.21 8.07 14.51
N GLN A 540 -31.77 8.48 15.63
CA GLN A 540 -33.25 8.48 15.83
C GLN A 540 -33.90 9.44 14.84
N ARG A 541 -35.07 9.05 14.33
CA ARG A 541 -35.85 9.83 13.34
C ARG A 541 -37.33 9.87 13.69
N PRO A 542 -38.04 10.92 13.29
CA PRO A 542 -39.49 10.88 13.32
C PRO A 542 -39.97 9.77 12.38
N GLY A 543 -41.00 9.07 12.79
CA GLY A 543 -41.71 8.10 11.96
C GLY A 543 -42.89 8.70 11.25
N PRO A 544 -43.63 7.89 10.45
CA PRO A 544 -44.85 8.30 9.80
C PRO A 544 -45.94 8.68 10.85
N ALA A 545 -46.69 9.74 10.55
CA ALA A 545 -47.72 10.24 11.47
C ALA A 545 -48.93 9.30 11.60
N ALA A 546 -49.22 8.52 10.55
CA ALA A 546 -50.31 7.56 10.52
C ALA A 546 -50.02 6.40 9.56
N PRO A 547 -50.64 5.22 9.76
CA PRO A 547 -50.53 4.12 8.80
C PRO A 547 -51.21 4.48 7.47
N PRO A 548 -50.77 3.89 6.32
CA PRO A 548 -51.43 4.14 5.04
C PRO A 548 -52.79 3.43 4.95
N SER A 549 -53.71 4.05 4.20
CA SER A 549 -55.05 3.46 3.93
C SER A 549 -55.02 2.34 2.87
N THR A 550 -53.96 2.26 2.07
CA THR A 550 -53.71 1.22 1.07
C THR A 550 -52.37 0.57 1.34
N PRO A 551 -52.14 -0.70 0.94
CA PRO A 551 -50.85 -1.35 1.16
C PRO A 551 -49.73 -0.59 0.44
N ARG A 552 -48.75 -0.05 1.20
CA ARG A 552 -47.59 0.62 0.65
C ARG A 552 -46.35 0.03 1.31
N PHE A 553 -45.45 -0.52 0.49
CA PHE A 553 -44.24 -1.16 0.97
C PHE A 553 -43.02 -0.39 0.49
N LEU A 554 -41.99 -0.36 1.33
CA LEU A 554 -40.73 0.31 1.06
C LEU A 554 -39.58 -0.72 0.95
N VAL A 555 -38.78 -0.64 -0.10
CA VAL A 555 -37.47 -1.28 -0.18
C VAL A 555 -36.44 -0.19 -0.31
N SER A 556 -35.46 -0.14 0.58
CA SER A 556 -34.38 0.83 0.51
C SER A 556 -33.02 0.17 0.47
N GLY A 557 -32.13 0.67 -0.39
CA GLY A 557 -30.76 0.19 -0.54
C GLY A 557 -30.31 0.02 -1.98
N ARG A 558 -29.08 -0.50 -2.18
CA ARG A 558 -28.56 -0.76 -3.53
C ARG A 558 -29.45 -1.73 -4.29
N ILE A 559 -29.66 -1.45 -5.58
CA ILE A 559 -30.31 -2.39 -6.49
C ILE A 559 -29.26 -3.38 -6.99
N ALA A 560 -29.23 -4.59 -6.41
CA ALA A 560 -28.28 -5.64 -6.71
C ALA A 560 -28.90 -7.02 -6.52
N PRO A 561 -28.44 -8.08 -7.21
CA PRO A 561 -28.98 -9.45 -7.07
C PRO A 561 -28.98 -9.95 -5.63
N SER A 562 -27.95 -9.60 -4.83
CA SER A 562 -27.87 -9.94 -3.42
C SER A 562 -29.00 -9.36 -2.54
N LYS A 563 -29.86 -8.51 -3.07
CA LYS A 563 -31.04 -7.95 -2.39
C LYS A 563 -32.33 -8.69 -2.74
N ARG A 564 -32.26 -9.73 -3.56
CA ARG A 564 -33.38 -10.62 -3.91
C ARG A 564 -34.65 -9.86 -4.37
N LEU A 565 -34.47 -8.78 -5.16
CA LEU A 565 -35.59 -7.89 -5.51
C LEU A 565 -36.59 -8.59 -6.43
N GLU A 566 -36.20 -9.58 -7.22
CA GLU A 566 -37.13 -10.40 -7.99
C GLU A 566 -38.13 -11.14 -7.10
N LEU A 567 -37.68 -11.63 -5.94
CA LEU A 567 -38.55 -12.27 -4.95
C LEU A 567 -39.51 -11.28 -4.33
N VAL A 568 -39.03 -10.06 -4.05
CA VAL A 568 -39.88 -8.96 -3.55
C VAL A 568 -40.97 -8.62 -4.59
N LEU A 569 -40.62 -8.50 -5.87
CA LEU A 569 -41.57 -8.25 -6.95
C LEU A 569 -42.59 -9.38 -7.10
N ALA A 570 -42.15 -10.64 -6.97
CA ALA A 570 -43.04 -11.80 -7.05
C ALA A 570 -44.03 -11.84 -5.88
N ALA A 571 -43.57 -11.55 -4.66
CA ALA A 571 -44.46 -11.43 -3.49
C ALA A 571 -45.44 -10.25 -3.61
N PHE A 572 -44.94 -9.10 -4.06
CA PHE A 572 -45.76 -7.92 -4.27
C PHE A 572 -46.86 -8.13 -5.33
N ALA A 573 -46.60 -8.85 -6.40
CA ALA A 573 -47.58 -9.21 -7.42
C ALA A 573 -48.72 -10.03 -6.83
N GLN A 574 -48.52 -10.84 -5.79
CA GLN A 574 -49.59 -11.54 -5.09
C GLN A 574 -50.46 -10.58 -4.25
N ILE A 575 -49.85 -9.61 -3.60
CA ILE A 575 -50.58 -8.55 -2.87
C ILE A 575 -51.41 -7.74 -3.84
N GLN A 576 -50.86 -7.31 -4.96
CA GLN A 576 -51.53 -6.45 -5.93
C GLN A 576 -52.77 -7.12 -6.58
N ARG A 577 -52.71 -8.43 -6.80
CA ARG A 577 -53.90 -9.17 -7.29
C ARG A 577 -55.12 -9.06 -6.35
N ARG A 578 -54.88 -8.95 -5.03
CA ARG A 578 -55.92 -8.82 -4.01
C ARG A 578 -56.26 -7.36 -3.68
N GLN A 579 -55.27 -6.48 -3.86
CA GLN A 579 -55.29 -5.05 -3.53
C GLN A 579 -54.72 -4.26 -4.72
N PRO A 580 -55.50 -3.99 -5.78
CA PRO A 580 -54.99 -3.33 -7.00
C PRO A 580 -54.36 -1.96 -6.78
N ALA A 581 -54.75 -1.25 -5.70
CA ALA A 581 -54.21 0.05 -5.31
C ALA A 581 -52.89 -0.05 -4.49
N ALA A 582 -52.37 -1.26 -4.26
CA ALA A 582 -51.10 -1.44 -3.54
C ALA A 582 -49.91 -0.81 -4.28
N GLU A 583 -48.97 -0.26 -3.55
CA GLU A 583 -47.74 0.32 -4.08
C GLU A 583 -46.50 -0.30 -3.44
N LEU A 584 -45.43 -0.50 -4.26
CA LEU A 584 -44.10 -0.90 -3.82
C LEU A 584 -43.11 0.17 -4.25
N HIS A 585 -42.47 0.81 -3.29
CA HIS A 585 -41.49 1.86 -3.51
C HIS A 585 -40.06 1.30 -3.37
N LEU A 586 -39.24 1.37 -4.44
CA LEU A 586 -37.82 0.99 -4.43
C LEU A 586 -36.99 2.28 -4.41
N VAL A 587 -36.30 2.52 -3.29
CA VAL A 587 -35.40 3.67 -3.08
C VAL A 587 -33.99 3.19 -3.13
N GLY A 588 -33.23 3.61 -4.15
CA GLY A 588 -31.84 3.23 -4.37
C GLY A 588 -31.46 3.24 -5.85
N GLN A 589 -30.23 2.92 -6.12
CA GLN A 589 -29.75 2.80 -7.50
C GLN A 589 -28.89 1.53 -7.69
N ALA A 590 -28.77 1.10 -8.92
CA ALA A 590 -27.85 0.05 -9.33
C ALA A 590 -26.46 0.62 -9.60
N GLU A 591 -25.42 -0.14 -9.27
CA GLU A 591 -24.08 0.10 -9.79
C GLU A 591 -24.04 -0.24 -11.30
N ALA A 592 -23.10 0.36 -12.06
CA ALA A 592 -23.00 0.14 -13.52
C ALA A 592 -22.96 -1.35 -13.92
N ARG A 593 -22.29 -2.18 -13.13
CA ARG A 593 -22.22 -3.65 -13.33
C ARG A 593 -23.57 -4.37 -13.15
N HIS A 594 -24.58 -3.71 -12.61
CA HIS A 594 -25.94 -4.23 -12.38
C HIS A 594 -27.00 -3.54 -13.22
N ALA A 595 -26.61 -2.83 -14.30
CA ALA A 595 -27.54 -2.14 -15.20
C ALA A 595 -28.57 -3.11 -15.82
N ASP A 596 -28.12 -4.26 -16.30
CA ASP A 596 -29.01 -5.30 -16.86
C ASP A 596 -29.97 -5.87 -15.82
N TYR A 597 -29.51 -6.01 -14.58
CA TYR A 597 -30.38 -6.43 -13.48
C TYR A 597 -31.51 -5.41 -13.24
N LEU A 598 -31.17 -4.12 -13.19
CA LEU A 598 -32.15 -3.04 -13.06
C LEU A 598 -33.13 -3.04 -14.22
N ALA A 599 -32.66 -3.23 -15.47
CA ALA A 599 -33.53 -3.30 -16.65
C ALA A 599 -34.55 -4.45 -16.55
N ARG A 600 -34.13 -5.63 -16.09
CA ARG A 600 -35.03 -6.76 -15.84
C ARG A 600 -36.07 -6.47 -14.76
N LEU A 601 -35.69 -5.77 -13.69
CA LEU A 601 -36.62 -5.37 -12.63
C LEU A 601 -37.67 -4.36 -13.16
N HIS A 602 -37.24 -3.38 -13.97
CA HIS A 602 -38.16 -2.44 -14.62
C HIS A 602 -39.16 -3.16 -15.53
N ALA A 603 -38.71 -4.12 -16.33
CA ALA A 603 -39.59 -4.91 -17.21
C ALA A 603 -40.63 -5.69 -16.39
N ARG A 604 -40.22 -6.31 -15.27
CA ARG A 604 -41.14 -7.04 -14.37
C ARG A 604 -42.12 -6.13 -13.61
N GLY A 605 -41.70 -4.92 -13.27
CA GLY A 605 -42.52 -3.94 -12.59
C GLY A 605 -43.40 -3.08 -13.51
N ALA A 606 -43.24 -3.20 -14.83
CA ALA A 606 -44.01 -2.38 -15.79
C ALA A 606 -45.48 -2.67 -15.70
N GLY A 607 -46.28 -1.59 -15.69
CA GLY A 607 -47.76 -1.69 -15.59
C GLY A 607 -48.29 -2.07 -14.21
N SER A 608 -47.41 -2.22 -13.19
CA SER A 608 -47.77 -2.53 -11.81
C SER A 608 -47.64 -1.30 -10.88
N GLY A 609 -48.06 -1.42 -9.62
CA GLY A 609 -47.88 -0.42 -8.56
C GLY A 609 -46.43 -0.23 -8.08
N VAL A 610 -45.43 -0.67 -8.85
CA VAL A 610 -44.02 -0.56 -8.49
C VAL A 610 -43.49 0.82 -8.87
N ARG A 611 -42.86 1.52 -7.92
CA ARG A 611 -42.30 2.88 -8.05
C ARG A 611 -40.79 2.85 -7.84
N PHE A 612 -40.00 2.99 -8.89
CA PHE A 612 -38.54 3.17 -8.81
C PHE A 612 -38.25 4.66 -8.55
N ARG A 613 -37.76 4.97 -7.36
CA ARG A 613 -37.54 6.36 -6.89
C ARG A 613 -36.10 6.86 -7.05
N GLY A 614 -35.20 6.03 -7.53
CA GLY A 614 -33.81 6.35 -7.62
C GLY A 614 -33.10 6.51 -6.26
N ALA A 615 -31.86 6.98 -6.27
CA ALA A 615 -31.12 7.28 -5.04
C ALA A 615 -31.70 8.53 -4.37
N GLN A 616 -31.87 8.46 -3.06
CA GLN A 616 -32.29 9.59 -2.22
C GLN A 616 -31.06 10.00 -1.36
N ALA A 617 -30.74 11.29 -1.35
CA ALA A 617 -29.59 11.81 -0.61
C ALA A 617 -29.79 11.71 0.91
N ASP A 618 -31.01 11.90 1.37
CA ASP A 618 -31.40 11.77 2.77
C ASP A 618 -32.37 10.58 3.01
N LEU A 619 -32.74 10.39 4.24
CA LEU A 619 -33.69 9.36 4.65
C LEU A 619 -35.11 9.94 4.92
N GLY A 620 -35.44 11.11 4.38
CA GLY A 620 -36.74 11.79 4.58
C GLY A 620 -37.91 10.91 4.17
N TYR A 621 -37.76 10.04 3.19
CA TYR A 621 -38.79 9.09 2.75
C TYR A 621 -39.24 8.12 3.86
N LEU A 622 -38.48 7.91 4.93
CA LEU A 622 -38.88 7.09 6.07
C LEU A 622 -40.02 7.73 6.91
N THR A 623 -40.30 9.00 6.72
CA THR A 623 -41.43 9.68 7.37
C THR A 623 -42.74 9.53 6.59
N GLU A 624 -42.68 9.00 5.36
CA GLU A 624 -43.87 8.72 4.57
C GLU A 624 -44.67 7.52 5.15
N PRO A 625 -45.99 7.48 4.95
CA PRO A 625 -46.81 6.39 5.45
C PRO A 625 -46.58 5.12 4.61
N PHE A 626 -45.80 4.19 5.14
CA PHE A 626 -45.63 2.83 4.62
C PHE A 626 -46.24 1.80 5.59
N THR A 627 -46.78 0.72 5.04
CA THR A 627 -47.25 -0.44 5.80
C THR A 627 -46.08 -1.14 6.48
N ALA A 628 -45.02 -1.38 5.73
CA ALA A 628 -43.76 -1.94 6.24
C ALA A 628 -42.60 -1.65 5.29
N ALA A 629 -41.39 -1.68 5.84
CA ALA A 629 -40.15 -1.78 5.07
C ALA A 629 -39.83 -3.26 4.84
N VAL A 630 -39.47 -3.63 3.60
CA VAL A 630 -39.05 -4.97 3.21
C VAL A 630 -37.55 -4.95 2.93
N VAL A 631 -36.78 -5.74 3.68
CA VAL A 631 -35.33 -5.79 3.58
C VAL A 631 -34.87 -7.24 3.45
N LEU A 632 -34.71 -7.69 2.22
CA LEU A 632 -34.15 -9.01 1.94
C LEU A 632 -32.66 -8.93 1.53
N GLY A 633 -31.98 -10.05 1.65
CA GLY A 633 -30.63 -10.20 1.11
C GLY A 633 -30.01 -11.56 1.37
N THR A 634 -28.90 -11.82 0.67
CA THR A 634 -28.01 -12.97 0.89
C THR A 634 -26.66 -12.44 1.33
N HIS A 635 -25.98 -13.17 2.22
CA HIS A 635 -24.64 -12.81 2.73
C HIS A 635 -24.55 -11.34 3.25
N GLN A 636 -25.60 -10.88 3.92
CA GLN A 636 -25.63 -9.53 4.47
C GLN A 636 -24.67 -9.42 5.68
N GLY A 637 -24.07 -8.26 5.87
CA GLY A 637 -23.44 -7.91 7.14
C GLY A 637 -24.51 -7.46 8.16
N SER A 638 -24.35 -6.25 8.68
CA SER A 638 -25.33 -5.58 9.56
C SER A 638 -26.11 -4.57 8.70
N PRO A 639 -27.34 -4.89 8.23
CA PRO A 639 -28.06 -4.06 7.27
C PRO A 639 -28.59 -2.76 7.89
N ASN A 640 -27.98 -1.61 7.53
CA ASN A 640 -28.43 -0.31 8.00
C ASN A 640 -29.90 -0.02 7.62
N ALA A 641 -30.40 -0.52 6.48
CA ALA A 641 -31.77 -0.33 6.08
C ALA A 641 -32.77 -0.90 7.09
N VAL A 642 -32.45 -2.02 7.76
CA VAL A 642 -33.25 -2.56 8.87
C VAL A 642 -33.23 -1.59 10.05
N LEU A 643 -32.06 -1.17 10.49
CA LEU A 643 -31.90 -0.27 11.63
C LEU A 643 -32.53 1.10 11.38
N GLU A 644 -32.39 1.65 10.18
CA GLU A 644 -32.96 2.96 9.77
C GLU A 644 -34.50 2.93 9.78
N ALA A 645 -35.08 1.85 9.25
CA ALA A 645 -36.53 1.66 9.28
C ALA A 645 -37.05 1.48 10.72
N MET A 646 -36.38 0.64 11.51
CA MET A 646 -36.67 0.45 12.93
C MET A 646 -36.55 1.75 13.73
N ALA A 647 -35.53 2.57 13.48
CA ALA A 647 -35.33 3.86 14.14
C ALA A 647 -36.42 4.87 13.83
N ALA A 648 -37.03 4.79 12.64
CA ALA A 648 -38.23 5.55 12.26
C ALA A 648 -39.52 5.00 12.86
N GLY A 649 -39.47 3.82 13.51
CA GLY A 649 -40.66 3.13 14.01
C GLY A 649 -41.52 2.50 12.91
N LEU A 650 -40.93 2.32 11.71
CA LEU A 650 -41.59 1.64 10.60
C LEU A 650 -41.50 0.13 10.82
N PRO A 651 -42.62 -0.63 10.70
CA PRO A 651 -42.56 -2.08 10.76
C PRO A 651 -41.61 -2.66 9.72
N VAL A 652 -40.83 -3.69 10.08
CA VAL A 652 -39.81 -4.30 9.21
C VAL A 652 -40.15 -5.76 8.94
N ILE A 653 -40.08 -6.15 7.67
CA ILE A 653 -40.10 -7.53 7.19
C ILE A 653 -38.73 -7.82 6.62
N ALA A 654 -37.98 -8.77 7.18
CA ALA A 654 -36.63 -9.11 6.70
C ALA A 654 -36.37 -10.60 6.79
N ASN A 655 -35.39 -11.11 6.01
CA ASN A 655 -34.93 -12.47 6.16
C ASN A 655 -33.69 -12.57 7.09
N ALA A 656 -33.49 -13.74 7.70
CA ALA A 656 -32.45 -14.02 8.69
C ALA A 656 -31.07 -14.16 8.04
N SER A 657 -30.64 -13.16 7.24
CA SER A 657 -29.31 -13.14 6.60
C SER A 657 -28.35 -12.27 7.39
N GLY A 658 -27.16 -12.82 7.68
CA GLY A 658 -26.10 -12.13 8.42
C GLY A 658 -26.57 -11.64 9.80
N GLY A 659 -26.26 -10.38 10.14
CA GLY A 659 -26.62 -9.78 11.42
C GLY A 659 -28.10 -9.42 11.60
N THR A 660 -28.97 -9.68 10.61
CA THR A 660 -30.40 -9.33 10.71
C THR A 660 -31.07 -10.02 11.89
N GLY A 661 -30.76 -11.29 12.14
CA GLY A 661 -31.36 -12.07 13.25
C GLY A 661 -30.96 -11.58 14.64
N GLU A 662 -29.87 -10.80 14.77
CA GLU A 662 -29.50 -10.16 16.04
C GLU A 662 -30.26 -8.85 16.30
N MET A 663 -30.76 -8.21 15.24
CA MET A 663 -31.45 -6.92 15.31
C MET A 663 -32.98 -7.05 15.33
N LEU A 664 -33.51 -8.02 14.59
CA LEU A 664 -34.93 -8.22 14.39
C LEU A 664 -35.36 -9.55 15.00
N ARG A 665 -36.41 -9.49 15.83
CA ARG A 665 -37.03 -10.68 16.46
C ARG A 665 -38.43 -10.85 15.91
N ASN A 666 -38.75 -12.08 15.48
CA ASN A 666 -40.04 -12.39 14.88
C ASN A 666 -41.17 -12.15 15.84
N HIS A 667 -42.19 -11.38 15.39
CA HIS A 667 -43.39 -10.96 16.14
C HIS A 667 -43.12 -10.16 17.44
N ASP A 668 -41.85 -9.78 17.71
CA ASP A 668 -41.48 -8.90 18.81
C ASP A 668 -41.08 -7.50 18.31
N THR A 669 -40.12 -7.43 17.33
CA THR A 669 -39.67 -6.17 16.74
C THR A 669 -39.88 -6.08 15.23
N GLY A 670 -40.53 -7.08 14.61
CA GLY A 670 -40.85 -7.13 13.19
C GLY A 670 -41.16 -8.55 12.74
N TRP A 671 -41.14 -8.78 11.44
CA TRP A 671 -41.26 -10.12 10.85
C TRP A 671 -39.88 -10.59 10.36
N LEU A 672 -39.39 -11.63 10.99
CA LEU A 672 -38.12 -12.28 10.60
C LEU A 672 -38.42 -13.59 9.88
N LEU A 673 -38.16 -13.62 8.60
CA LEU A 673 -38.34 -14.80 7.72
C LEU A 673 -37.05 -15.66 7.67
N PRO A 674 -37.17 -16.95 7.29
CA PRO A 674 -35.98 -17.78 7.00
C PRO A 674 -35.03 -17.13 5.98
N GLU A 675 -33.75 -17.47 6.01
CA GLU A 675 -32.76 -16.88 5.08
C GLU A 675 -33.10 -17.17 3.62
N ASP A 676 -33.60 -18.38 3.34
CA ASP A 676 -34.03 -18.88 2.04
C ASP A 676 -35.50 -18.68 1.74
N CYS A 677 -36.17 -17.78 2.47
CA CYS A 677 -37.62 -17.53 2.35
C CYS A 677 -38.11 -17.45 0.89
N THR A 678 -39.31 -17.93 0.68
CA THR A 678 -40.02 -17.94 -0.61
C THR A 678 -40.82 -16.65 -0.83
N ALA A 679 -41.28 -16.45 -2.07
CA ALA A 679 -42.20 -15.35 -2.39
C ALA A 679 -43.55 -15.44 -1.67
N ASP A 680 -44.01 -16.66 -1.39
CA ASP A 680 -45.29 -16.90 -0.69
C ASP A 680 -45.21 -16.54 0.79
N GLU A 681 -44.12 -16.92 1.45
CA GLU A 681 -43.85 -16.54 2.84
C GLU A 681 -43.69 -15.02 3.01
N LEU A 682 -42.98 -14.37 2.07
CA LEU A 682 -42.88 -12.93 2.07
C LEU A 682 -44.22 -12.26 1.81
N ALA A 683 -45.02 -12.75 0.85
CA ALA A 683 -46.34 -12.22 0.57
C ALA A 683 -47.29 -12.39 1.77
N HIS A 684 -47.18 -13.51 2.50
CA HIS A 684 -47.95 -13.73 3.73
C HIS A 684 -47.61 -12.69 4.80
N ALA A 685 -46.33 -12.45 5.08
CA ALA A 685 -45.88 -11.44 6.04
C ALA A 685 -46.31 -10.00 5.61
N MET A 686 -46.22 -9.69 4.32
CA MET A 686 -46.68 -8.40 3.78
C MET A 686 -48.20 -8.24 3.95
N GLN A 687 -49.00 -9.31 3.71
CA GLN A 687 -50.45 -9.32 3.89
C GLN A 687 -50.82 -9.17 5.37
N GLU A 688 -50.13 -9.86 6.27
CA GLU A 688 -50.35 -9.78 7.71
C GLU A 688 -50.06 -8.35 8.22
N ALA A 689 -48.96 -7.74 7.80
CA ALA A 689 -48.57 -6.38 8.18
C ALA A 689 -49.69 -5.34 7.78
N PHE A 690 -50.34 -5.53 6.65
CA PHE A 690 -51.45 -4.67 6.23
C PHE A 690 -52.78 -5.00 6.92
N ALA A 691 -53.08 -6.30 7.04
CA ALA A 691 -54.36 -6.75 7.63
C ALA A 691 -54.44 -6.50 9.14
N GLN A 692 -53.33 -6.39 9.83
CA GLN A 692 -53.21 -6.20 11.28
C GLN A 692 -52.48 -4.90 11.64
N PRO A 693 -53.06 -3.71 11.36
CA PRO A 693 -52.36 -2.44 11.54
C PRO A 693 -51.96 -2.14 12.99
N THR A 694 -52.74 -2.63 13.96
CA THR A 694 -52.41 -2.53 15.40
C THR A 694 -51.18 -3.34 15.76
N LEU A 695 -51.05 -4.56 15.23
CA LEU A 695 -49.86 -5.37 15.40
C LEU A 695 -48.66 -4.69 14.74
N ALA A 696 -48.79 -4.25 13.50
CA ALA A 696 -47.75 -3.55 12.78
C ALA A 696 -47.23 -2.31 13.55
N ALA A 697 -48.13 -1.48 14.05
CA ALA A 697 -47.80 -0.31 14.86
C ALA A 697 -47.07 -0.69 16.17
N ARG A 698 -47.54 -1.73 16.85
CA ARG A 698 -46.84 -2.27 18.06
C ARG A 698 -45.43 -2.75 17.75
N LEU A 699 -45.24 -3.51 16.67
CA LEU A 699 -43.95 -3.99 16.26
C LEU A 699 -43.01 -2.86 15.87
N GLY A 700 -43.49 -1.86 15.13
CA GLY A 700 -42.72 -0.67 14.79
C GLY A 700 -42.30 0.16 16.03
N ALA A 701 -43.18 0.33 17.01
CA ALA A 701 -42.85 1.00 18.27
C ALA A 701 -41.81 0.21 19.09
N ALA A 702 -41.96 -1.12 19.19
CA ALA A 702 -40.99 -2.00 19.85
C ALA A 702 -39.61 -1.96 19.14
N ALA A 703 -39.62 -2.02 17.81
CA ALA A 703 -38.41 -1.88 17.00
C ALA A 703 -37.66 -0.57 17.27
N ARG A 704 -38.39 0.55 17.31
CA ARG A 704 -37.83 1.86 17.61
C ARG A 704 -37.25 1.93 19.03
N ALA A 705 -37.94 1.37 20.01
CA ALA A 705 -37.43 1.31 21.38
C ALA A 705 -36.19 0.45 21.49
N TYR A 706 -36.14 -0.69 20.77
CA TYR A 706 -34.99 -1.58 20.71
C TYR A 706 -33.76 -0.87 20.11
N VAL A 707 -33.93 -0.22 18.93
CA VAL A 707 -32.84 0.50 18.28
C VAL A 707 -32.32 1.65 19.15
N ARG A 708 -33.21 2.42 19.79
CA ARG A 708 -32.79 3.48 20.71
C ARG A 708 -31.94 2.96 21.87
N ARG A 709 -32.20 1.77 22.35
CA ARG A 709 -31.48 1.17 23.48
C ARG A 709 -30.17 0.50 23.07
N HIS A 710 -30.11 -0.16 21.91
CA HIS A 710 -29.02 -1.06 21.53
C HIS A 710 -28.21 -0.62 20.32
N HIS A 711 -28.75 0.28 19.50
CA HIS A 711 -28.15 0.74 18.24
C HIS A 711 -28.12 2.26 18.14
N ASP A 712 -28.03 2.94 19.28
CA ASP A 712 -27.84 4.37 19.32
C ASP A 712 -26.45 4.76 18.79
N LEU A 713 -26.43 5.85 18.01
CA LEU A 713 -25.22 6.31 17.32
C LEU A 713 -24.12 6.80 18.28
N ASP A 714 -24.54 7.49 19.37
CA ASP A 714 -23.58 8.00 20.36
C ASP A 714 -22.99 6.85 21.21
N THR A 715 -23.77 5.82 21.51
CA THR A 715 -23.30 4.59 22.15
C THR A 715 -22.29 3.86 21.28
N MET A 716 -22.55 3.71 19.96
CA MET A 716 -21.57 3.15 19.04
C MET A 716 -20.28 3.96 19.05
N ALA A 717 -20.35 5.29 18.94
CA ALA A 717 -19.19 6.17 18.91
C ALA A 717 -18.37 6.08 20.22
N ALA A 718 -19.03 6.01 21.38
CA ALA A 718 -18.37 5.85 22.68
C ALA A 718 -17.55 4.55 22.74
N ARG A 719 -18.12 3.43 22.27
CA ARG A 719 -17.39 2.14 22.20
C ARG A 719 -16.16 2.19 21.29
N TYR A 720 -16.24 2.93 20.17
CA TYR A 720 -15.05 3.13 19.31
C TYR A 720 -14.02 4.04 19.98
N LEU A 721 -14.42 5.09 20.72
CA LEU A 721 -13.48 5.93 21.47
C LEU A 721 -12.67 5.12 22.50
N GLU A 722 -13.33 4.18 23.18
CA GLU A 722 -12.67 3.26 24.11
C GLU A 722 -11.59 2.42 23.40
N LEU A 723 -11.82 1.99 22.17
CA LEU A 723 -10.84 1.21 21.39
C LEU A 723 -9.61 2.03 20.98
N PHE A 724 -9.78 3.34 20.79
CA PHE A 724 -8.69 4.23 20.37
C PHE A 724 -7.91 4.83 21.54
N ALA A 725 -8.38 4.67 22.77
CA ALA A 725 -7.67 5.11 23.96
C ALA A 725 -6.31 4.40 24.10
N PRO A 726 -5.24 5.09 24.57
CA PRO A 726 -3.96 4.47 24.84
C PRO A 726 -4.11 3.34 25.88
N ALA A 727 -3.38 2.25 25.69
CA ALA A 727 -3.46 1.06 26.55
C ALA A 727 -3.18 1.33 28.06
N SER A 728 -2.56 2.47 28.40
CA SER A 728 -2.29 2.89 29.78
C SER A 728 -3.51 3.40 30.56
N GLN A 729 -4.66 3.62 29.91
CA GLN A 729 -5.90 4.13 30.54
C GLN A 729 -7.06 3.13 30.52
N ALA A 730 -6.88 1.96 29.93
CA ALA A 730 -7.94 1.00 29.78
C ALA A 730 -7.90 -0.02 30.95
N GLN A 731 -8.58 0.27 32.04
CA GLN A 731 -9.11 -0.78 32.93
C GLN A 731 -10.28 -1.44 32.19
N TRP A 732 -10.01 -2.58 31.56
CA TRP A 732 -11.03 -3.32 30.82
C TRP A 732 -11.76 -4.23 31.81
N ALA A 733 -12.97 -3.85 32.18
CA ALA A 733 -13.91 -4.80 32.78
C ALA A 733 -14.31 -5.82 31.71
N ASP A 734 -14.09 -7.09 31.99
CA ASP A 734 -14.59 -8.22 31.23
C ASP A 734 -16.13 -8.12 31.11
N CYS A 735 -16.63 -7.99 29.86
CA CYS A 735 -18.03 -8.21 29.51
C CYS A 735 -18.13 -9.14 28.31
#